data_88b790844da814ffab08d83671797a5d
#
_entry.id   88b790844da814ffab08d83671797a5d
#
_cell.length_a   1.000
_cell.length_b   1.000
_cell.length_c   1.000
_cell.angle_alpha   90.00
_cell.angle_beta   90.00
_cell.angle_gamma   90.00
#
_symmetry.space_group_name_H-M   'P 1'
#
loop_
_entity.id
_entity.type
_entity.pdbx_description
1 polymer ?
#
loop_
_entity_poly.entity_id
_entity_poly.type
_entity_poly.pdbx_seq_one_letter_code
_entity_poly.pdbx_strand_id
1 'polypeptide(L)'
;MIPLQNSQLSYGGDYHPEQWPEAVWAEDAALMQRAGVNLVTLGERIWHRLQPDPDSFTFDWLDRVLDLLHRHEIHVNLSTTTSTPPAWLAKLLSRPGGCPGHGPHRAHRQRLVRQLAERYARHPALASWQIDGPAEAFALPCPCAECSVAFRVWLERRHESLDLLNAHWATPAWGLCFQSWEEIVPPAKIDGGTPGQLDYQRFISDSLLTCFLEEKEILREITPEIPITASLGRGHGRGKIINGFVWAGQVDFISFHAEADPIDADPTDLAFAYDLQRGLAGGRPWFLRQPASQSSGHAHHPVKRPGQMRLWSHQALGHGADAITFTQWRATDGGPDKFHSAMLPHGGTETRTFREAEALGRELKKLSVVCGSTTRAEVALVFDWENMWAVESASSPARVNYSELVRSYYRALFEPDVPIDLVPPEADFTNYKLVIAPALHLVRPGVAERLEAFVDNGGTLLMTFTSGLVDEHGRILPGGHPGPFRKLLGLHVEEFDAFGSQLRHLKTPLRGARCMLWADLIQLEGAETLATFTEDFHAHRPAITRNAVGRGLAYYIGTQPDPSFLRAFLAEVCHDCGVRPPMRAPAGVEITTRSNEHGEFLFLLNHTNTIQFVDLGPRLRLDLLTEEMVEGQCQLAPRDARVLKLE
;
A
#
# COMPACT_ATOMS: atom_id res chain seq x y z
N MET A 1 -10.61 5.07 -15.48
CA MET A 1 -11.62 3.97 -15.50
C MET A 1 -10.86 2.66 -15.53
N ILE A 2 -11.34 1.65 -14.82
CA ILE A 2 -10.79 0.30 -14.88
C ILE A 2 -10.99 -0.28 -16.30
N PRO A 3 -10.08 -1.13 -16.81
CA PRO A 3 -10.04 -1.52 -18.21
C PRO A 3 -11.28 -2.23 -18.77
N LEU A 4 -12.15 -2.78 -17.93
CA LEU A 4 -13.34 -3.47 -18.41
C LEU A 4 -14.54 -2.50 -18.50
N GLN A 5 -14.89 -2.09 -19.70
CA GLN A 5 -16.01 -1.19 -19.99
C GLN A 5 -17.41 -1.76 -19.61
N ASN A 6 -17.51 -2.98 -19.09
CA ASN A 6 -18.76 -3.74 -18.95
C ASN A 6 -19.25 -3.92 -17.51
N SER A 7 -18.94 -3.01 -16.57
CA SER A 7 -19.48 -3.09 -15.18
C SER A 7 -19.27 -4.47 -14.52
N GLN A 8 -18.17 -5.15 -14.81
CA GLN A 8 -17.84 -6.46 -14.24
C GLN A 8 -16.56 -6.40 -13.43
N LEU A 9 -16.50 -7.19 -12.37
CA LEU A 9 -15.26 -7.41 -11.64
C LEU A 9 -14.25 -8.14 -12.53
N SER A 10 -12.98 -7.68 -12.51
CA SER A 10 -11.91 -8.35 -13.25
C SER A 10 -11.43 -9.58 -12.47
N TYR A 11 -11.27 -10.70 -13.17
CA TYR A 11 -10.84 -11.97 -12.58
C TYR A 11 -9.87 -12.72 -13.48
N GLY A 12 -8.74 -13.18 -12.90
CA GLY A 12 -7.79 -13.99 -13.65
C GLY A 12 -6.41 -14.11 -12.99
N GLY A 13 -5.35 -14.08 -13.78
CA GLY A 13 -3.99 -14.22 -13.27
C GLY A 13 -2.93 -13.91 -14.32
N ASP A 14 -1.66 -14.04 -13.92
CA ASP A 14 -0.55 -13.87 -14.83
C ASP A 14 -0.50 -15.07 -15.77
N TYR A 15 -0.38 -14.82 -17.06
CA TYR A 15 -0.32 -15.86 -18.07
C TYR A 15 1.04 -15.89 -18.75
N HIS A 16 1.67 -17.07 -18.74
CA HIS A 16 3.01 -17.32 -19.27
C HIS A 16 2.99 -18.35 -20.41
N PRO A 17 2.32 -18.06 -21.56
CA PRO A 17 2.24 -19.00 -22.69
C PRO A 17 3.60 -19.31 -23.30
N GLU A 18 4.60 -18.44 -23.13
CA GLU A 18 5.95 -18.61 -23.63
C GLU A 18 6.66 -19.82 -23.02
N GLN A 19 6.18 -20.33 -21.89
CA GLN A 19 6.75 -21.49 -21.21
C GLN A 19 6.21 -22.82 -21.75
N TRP A 20 5.17 -22.77 -22.60
CA TRP A 20 4.42 -23.94 -23.05
C TRP A 20 4.36 -24.07 -24.57
N PRO A 21 4.26 -25.30 -25.10
CA PRO A 21 3.97 -25.51 -26.53
C PRO A 21 2.62 -24.87 -26.92
N GLU A 22 2.52 -24.42 -28.17
CA GLU A 22 1.31 -23.73 -28.67
C GLU A 22 0.02 -24.57 -28.52
N ALA A 23 0.12 -25.90 -28.59
CA ALA A 23 -1.01 -26.80 -28.35
C ALA A 23 -1.66 -26.63 -26.95
N VAL A 24 -0.89 -26.20 -25.95
CA VAL A 24 -1.39 -25.96 -24.58
C VAL A 24 -2.16 -24.65 -24.48
N TRP A 25 -1.89 -23.66 -25.34
CA TRP A 25 -2.55 -22.36 -25.26
C TRP A 25 -4.07 -22.43 -25.45
N ALA A 26 -4.51 -23.29 -26.40
CA ALA A 26 -5.95 -23.49 -26.66
C ALA A 26 -6.64 -24.18 -25.46
N GLU A 27 -5.99 -25.14 -24.84
CA GLU A 27 -6.46 -25.77 -23.61
C GLU A 27 -6.56 -24.73 -22.47
N ASP A 28 -5.52 -23.91 -22.29
CA ASP A 28 -5.50 -22.85 -21.27
C ASP A 28 -6.65 -21.86 -21.46
N ALA A 29 -6.86 -21.36 -22.67
CA ALA A 29 -7.95 -20.40 -22.96
C ALA A 29 -9.34 -21.00 -22.65
N ALA A 30 -9.56 -22.28 -23.00
CA ALA A 30 -10.81 -22.97 -22.68
C ALA A 30 -11.01 -23.18 -21.17
N LEU A 31 -9.94 -23.52 -20.44
CA LEU A 31 -9.97 -23.67 -18.98
C LEU A 31 -10.11 -22.33 -18.25
N MET A 32 -9.51 -21.26 -18.76
CA MET A 32 -9.72 -19.89 -18.28
C MET A 32 -11.19 -19.49 -18.39
N GLN A 33 -11.80 -19.70 -19.54
CA GLN A 33 -13.21 -19.40 -19.76
C GLN A 33 -14.13 -20.22 -18.82
N ARG A 34 -13.81 -21.53 -18.63
CA ARG A 34 -14.49 -22.40 -17.67
C ARG A 34 -14.38 -21.87 -16.24
N ALA A 35 -13.21 -21.36 -15.85
CA ALA A 35 -12.97 -20.78 -14.53
C ALA A 35 -13.56 -19.37 -14.34
N GLY A 36 -14.14 -18.77 -15.39
CA GLY A 36 -14.71 -17.43 -15.36
C GLY A 36 -13.66 -16.31 -15.47
N VAL A 37 -12.46 -16.62 -15.93
CA VAL A 37 -11.39 -15.64 -16.17
C VAL A 37 -11.79 -14.72 -17.31
N ASN A 38 -11.68 -13.42 -17.10
CA ASN A 38 -12.00 -12.38 -18.09
C ASN A 38 -10.83 -11.39 -18.31
N LEU A 39 -9.76 -11.49 -17.50
CA LEU A 39 -8.56 -10.66 -17.61
C LEU A 39 -7.31 -11.48 -17.27
N VAL A 40 -6.25 -11.35 -18.06
CA VAL A 40 -4.93 -11.89 -17.73
C VAL A 40 -3.87 -10.81 -17.82
N THR A 41 -2.84 -10.88 -16.98
CA THR A 41 -1.60 -10.14 -17.18
C THR A 41 -0.67 -10.98 -18.03
N LEU A 42 -0.22 -10.43 -19.15
CA LEU A 42 0.60 -11.11 -20.15
C LEU A 42 1.90 -10.35 -20.38
N GLY A 43 2.98 -11.07 -20.60
CA GLY A 43 4.22 -10.46 -21.07
C GLY A 43 5.24 -10.15 -19.99
N GLU A 44 5.07 -10.58 -18.75
CA GLU A 44 6.11 -10.39 -17.74
C GLU A 44 7.37 -11.23 -18.07
N ARG A 45 8.55 -10.61 -18.00
CA ARG A 45 9.88 -11.24 -18.17
C ARG A 45 10.12 -11.88 -19.55
N ILE A 46 9.43 -11.47 -20.60
CA ILE A 46 9.56 -12.03 -21.96
C ILE A 46 10.43 -11.21 -22.91
N TRP A 47 11.14 -10.19 -22.44
CA TRP A 47 11.98 -9.33 -23.29
C TRP A 47 12.93 -10.14 -24.18
N HIS A 48 13.60 -11.18 -23.63
CA HIS A 48 14.51 -12.05 -24.36
C HIS A 48 13.86 -12.74 -25.57
N ARG A 49 12.55 -12.99 -25.51
CA ARG A 49 11.80 -13.63 -26.59
C ARG A 49 11.26 -12.63 -27.60
N LEU A 50 10.97 -11.41 -27.17
CA LEU A 50 10.53 -10.33 -28.05
C LEU A 50 11.68 -9.69 -28.82
N GLN A 51 12.86 -9.60 -28.18
CA GLN A 51 14.08 -9.03 -28.74
C GLN A 51 15.25 -9.97 -28.46
N PRO A 52 15.43 -11.04 -29.27
CA PRO A 52 16.47 -12.04 -29.06
C PRO A 52 17.90 -11.51 -29.27
N ASP A 53 18.06 -10.46 -30.06
CA ASP A 53 19.31 -9.73 -30.29
C ASP A 53 19.05 -8.21 -30.42
N PRO A 54 20.08 -7.35 -30.44
CA PRO A 54 19.89 -5.89 -30.45
C PRO A 54 19.05 -5.35 -31.60
N ASP A 55 19.01 -6.03 -32.73
CA ASP A 55 18.43 -5.50 -33.99
C ASP A 55 17.13 -6.20 -34.42
N SER A 56 16.82 -7.37 -33.85
CA SER A 56 15.68 -8.19 -34.25
C SER A 56 14.55 -8.16 -33.24
N PHE A 57 13.30 -8.11 -33.74
CA PHE A 57 12.08 -8.28 -32.93
C PHE A 57 11.25 -9.46 -33.46
N THR A 58 10.65 -10.23 -32.54
CA THR A 58 9.84 -11.41 -32.83
C THR A 58 8.52 -11.39 -32.07
N PHE A 59 7.47 -10.90 -32.72
CA PHE A 59 6.14 -10.72 -32.12
C PHE A 59 5.09 -11.75 -32.54
N ASP A 60 5.32 -12.53 -33.61
CA ASP A 60 4.31 -13.38 -34.25
C ASP A 60 3.65 -14.39 -33.30
N TRP A 61 4.39 -14.90 -32.33
CA TRP A 61 3.85 -15.79 -31.32
C TRP A 61 2.90 -15.04 -30.34
N LEU A 62 3.23 -13.79 -29.98
CA LEU A 62 2.42 -12.96 -29.10
C LEU A 62 1.13 -12.53 -29.80
N ASP A 63 1.18 -12.25 -31.10
CA ASP A 63 -0.02 -11.97 -31.92
C ASP A 63 -1.00 -13.15 -31.81
N ARG A 64 -0.52 -14.39 -32.02
CA ARG A 64 -1.37 -15.58 -31.94
C ARG A 64 -1.98 -15.79 -30.56
N VAL A 65 -1.24 -15.48 -29.49
CA VAL A 65 -1.75 -15.54 -28.11
C VAL A 65 -2.84 -14.51 -27.89
N LEU A 66 -2.62 -13.25 -28.30
CA LEU A 66 -3.60 -12.17 -28.15
C LEU A 66 -4.88 -12.47 -28.96
N ASP A 67 -4.75 -12.94 -30.21
CA ASP A 67 -5.89 -13.37 -31.03
C ASP A 67 -6.67 -14.52 -30.39
N LEU A 68 -5.96 -15.48 -29.76
CA LEU A 68 -6.60 -16.60 -29.08
C LEU A 68 -7.40 -16.12 -27.86
N LEU A 69 -6.79 -15.28 -27.01
CA LEU A 69 -7.45 -14.71 -25.84
C LEU A 69 -8.67 -13.88 -26.23
N HIS A 70 -8.56 -13.06 -27.29
CA HIS A 70 -9.68 -12.29 -27.81
C HIS A 70 -10.87 -13.18 -28.22
N ARG A 71 -10.60 -14.29 -28.95
CA ARG A 71 -11.66 -15.24 -29.34
C ARG A 71 -12.38 -15.88 -28.15
N HIS A 72 -11.72 -15.94 -26.99
CA HIS A 72 -12.28 -16.47 -25.74
C HIS A 72 -12.82 -15.35 -24.83
N GLU A 73 -12.95 -14.11 -25.30
CA GLU A 73 -13.43 -12.94 -24.55
C GLU A 73 -12.58 -12.63 -23.31
N ILE A 74 -11.28 -12.96 -23.36
CA ILE A 74 -10.32 -12.68 -22.29
C ILE A 74 -9.53 -11.44 -22.64
N HIS A 75 -9.62 -10.42 -21.82
CA HIS A 75 -8.87 -9.18 -21.95
C HIS A 75 -7.43 -9.33 -21.44
N VAL A 76 -6.57 -8.43 -21.90
CA VAL A 76 -5.14 -8.48 -21.57
C VAL A 76 -4.68 -7.17 -20.96
N ASN A 77 -4.08 -7.27 -19.78
CA ASN A 77 -3.21 -6.28 -19.19
C ASN A 77 -1.78 -6.59 -19.69
N LEU A 78 -1.29 -5.89 -20.72
CA LEU A 78 -0.02 -6.22 -21.36
C LEU A 78 1.15 -5.53 -20.67
N SER A 79 2.11 -6.33 -20.21
CA SER A 79 3.34 -5.82 -19.58
C SER A 79 4.33 -5.26 -20.61
N THR A 80 5.04 -4.18 -20.26
CA THR A 80 6.16 -3.66 -21.04
C THR A 80 7.41 -4.56 -21.01
N THR A 81 7.44 -5.55 -20.11
CA THR A 81 8.49 -6.57 -19.95
C THR A 81 9.92 -6.05 -19.69
N THR A 82 10.05 -4.78 -19.35
CA THR A 82 11.35 -4.08 -19.27
C THR A 82 12.14 -4.35 -18.00
N SER A 83 11.55 -5.02 -17.00
CA SER A 83 12.19 -5.32 -15.70
C SER A 83 13.34 -6.34 -15.79
N THR A 84 13.33 -7.21 -16.79
CA THR A 84 14.31 -8.29 -16.93
C THR A 84 15.01 -8.21 -18.30
N PRO A 85 16.18 -7.55 -18.37
CA PRO A 85 16.91 -7.41 -19.63
C PRO A 85 17.39 -8.74 -20.17
N PRO A 86 17.37 -8.96 -21.51
CA PRO A 86 17.89 -10.17 -22.13
C PRO A 86 19.41 -10.31 -21.92
N ALA A 87 19.92 -11.53 -22.01
CA ALA A 87 21.31 -11.84 -21.69
C ALA A 87 22.33 -11.01 -22.49
N TRP A 88 22.03 -10.68 -23.76
CA TRP A 88 22.90 -9.86 -24.59
C TRP A 88 22.99 -8.40 -24.06
N LEU A 89 21.89 -7.84 -23.54
CA LEU A 89 21.88 -6.52 -22.93
C LEU A 89 22.48 -6.57 -21.52
N ALA A 90 22.18 -7.61 -20.74
CA ALA A 90 22.70 -7.78 -19.39
C ALA A 90 24.23 -7.80 -19.33
N LYS A 91 24.92 -8.25 -20.38
CA LYS A 91 26.38 -8.20 -20.50
C LYS A 91 26.94 -6.76 -20.55
N LEU A 92 26.14 -5.79 -21.00
CA LEU A 92 26.52 -4.38 -21.06
C LEU A 92 26.29 -3.67 -19.74
N LEU A 93 25.54 -4.29 -18.82
CA LEU A 93 25.19 -3.71 -17.53
C LEU A 93 26.31 -4.00 -16.52
N SER A 94 26.73 -2.99 -15.80
CA SER A 94 27.75 -3.11 -14.76
C SER A 94 27.31 -3.94 -13.53
N ARG A 95 26.03 -4.28 -13.43
CA ARG A 95 25.42 -5.04 -12.32
C ARG A 95 24.24 -5.87 -12.80
N PRO A 96 23.98 -7.06 -12.18
CA PRO A 96 22.72 -7.80 -12.40
C PRO A 96 21.51 -6.91 -12.13
N GLY A 97 20.52 -6.93 -13.02
CA GLY A 97 19.32 -6.10 -12.94
C GLY A 97 19.49 -4.66 -13.48
N GLY A 98 20.74 -4.24 -13.74
CA GLY A 98 20.97 -2.90 -14.29
C GLY A 98 20.90 -1.76 -13.27
N CYS A 99 20.81 -0.54 -13.79
CA CYS A 99 20.74 0.70 -13.02
C CYS A 99 19.79 1.67 -13.75
N PRO A 100 18.99 2.46 -13.02
CA PRO A 100 18.06 3.41 -13.62
C PRO A 100 18.73 4.40 -14.59
N GLY A 101 19.95 4.82 -14.26
CA GLY A 101 20.70 5.82 -15.03
C GLY A 101 21.47 5.28 -16.24
N HIS A 102 21.52 3.96 -16.47
CA HIS A 102 22.35 3.38 -17.53
C HIS A 102 21.80 3.65 -18.94
N GLY A 103 22.48 4.52 -19.70
CA GLY A 103 22.03 5.02 -21.01
C GLY A 103 21.63 3.94 -22.03
N PRO A 104 22.49 2.93 -22.33
CA PRO A 104 22.14 1.86 -23.25
C PRO A 104 20.91 1.05 -22.83
N HIS A 105 20.75 0.74 -21.54
CA HIS A 105 19.56 0.05 -21.04
C HIS A 105 18.29 0.87 -21.28
N ARG A 106 18.34 2.15 -20.96
CA ARG A 106 17.25 3.11 -21.19
C ARG A 106 16.84 3.15 -22.66
N ALA A 107 17.80 3.28 -23.59
CA ALA A 107 17.52 3.35 -25.02
C ALA A 107 16.82 2.08 -25.54
N HIS A 108 17.28 0.89 -25.10
CA HIS A 108 16.65 -0.38 -25.50
C HIS A 108 15.26 -0.57 -24.89
N ARG A 109 15.03 -0.15 -23.64
CA ARG A 109 13.69 -0.14 -23.02
C ARG A 109 12.72 0.71 -23.85
N GLN A 110 13.08 1.96 -24.12
CA GLN A 110 12.23 2.89 -24.87
C GLN A 110 11.91 2.36 -26.28
N ARG A 111 12.90 1.75 -26.95
CA ARG A 111 12.68 1.13 -28.27
C ARG A 111 11.70 -0.04 -28.21
N LEU A 112 11.84 -0.93 -27.21
CA LEU A 112 10.93 -2.07 -27.05
C LEU A 112 9.50 -1.60 -26.75
N VAL A 113 9.33 -0.67 -25.81
CA VAL A 113 8.00 -0.14 -25.44
C VAL A 113 7.31 0.49 -26.64
N ARG A 114 8.05 1.26 -27.48
CA ARG A 114 7.50 1.86 -28.70
C ARG A 114 7.04 0.78 -29.69
N GLN A 115 7.85 -0.25 -29.92
CA GLN A 115 7.50 -1.35 -30.80
C GLN A 115 6.25 -2.13 -30.31
N LEU A 116 6.14 -2.38 -29.01
CA LEU A 116 4.94 -2.99 -28.41
C LEU A 116 3.72 -2.10 -28.59
N ALA A 117 3.82 -0.82 -28.27
CA ALA A 117 2.72 0.12 -28.36
C ALA A 117 2.21 0.28 -29.80
N GLU A 118 3.11 0.50 -30.76
CA GLU A 118 2.76 0.63 -32.20
C GLU A 118 2.08 -0.63 -32.74
N ARG A 119 2.54 -1.82 -32.33
CA ARG A 119 1.98 -3.08 -32.81
C ARG A 119 0.60 -3.36 -32.24
N TYR A 120 0.41 -3.14 -30.93
CA TYR A 120 -0.80 -3.58 -30.21
C TYR A 120 -1.80 -2.46 -29.91
N ALA A 121 -1.55 -1.22 -30.33
CA ALA A 121 -2.41 -0.06 -30.10
C ALA A 121 -3.89 -0.29 -30.40
N ARG A 122 -4.20 -1.11 -31.39
CA ARG A 122 -5.57 -1.37 -31.86
C ARG A 122 -6.02 -2.81 -31.65
N HIS A 123 -5.25 -3.58 -30.87
CA HIS A 123 -5.63 -4.98 -30.67
C HIS A 123 -6.81 -5.07 -29.71
N PRO A 124 -7.92 -5.75 -30.07
CA PRO A 124 -9.16 -5.73 -29.31
C PRO A 124 -9.07 -6.44 -27.96
N ALA A 125 -8.08 -7.32 -27.73
CA ALA A 125 -7.83 -7.92 -26.43
C ALA A 125 -7.13 -6.95 -25.46
N LEU A 126 -6.42 -5.93 -25.93
CA LEU A 126 -5.66 -5.02 -25.09
C LEU A 126 -6.59 -4.13 -24.26
N ALA A 127 -6.62 -4.35 -22.95
CA ALA A 127 -7.43 -3.59 -22.01
C ALA A 127 -6.63 -2.54 -21.21
N SER A 128 -5.37 -2.83 -20.93
CA SER A 128 -4.47 -1.92 -20.22
C SER A 128 -3.00 -2.25 -20.46
N TRP A 129 -2.14 -1.31 -20.14
CA TRP A 129 -0.69 -1.49 -20.06
C TRP A 129 -0.25 -1.66 -18.61
N GLN A 130 0.61 -2.61 -18.35
CA GLN A 130 1.36 -2.70 -17.12
C GLN A 130 2.82 -2.33 -17.39
N ILE A 131 3.25 -1.18 -16.89
CA ILE A 131 4.68 -0.88 -16.88
C ILE A 131 5.32 -1.71 -15.77
N ASP A 132 6.28 -2.55 -16.16
CA ASP A 132 7.00 -3.38 -15.21
C ASP A 132 7.67 -2.51 -14.14
N GLY A 133 7.46 -2.86 -12.87
CA GLY A 133 7.87 -2.05 -11.74
C GLY A 133 9.39 -1.85 -11.66
N PRO A 134 9.91 -0.66 -11.97
CA PRO A 134 11.35 -0.40 -11.88
C PRO A 134 11.89 -0.62 -10.47
N ALA A 135 11.07 -0.47 -9.43
CA ALA A 135 11.46 -0.75 -8.05
C ALA A 135 11.82 -2.23 -7.80
N GLU A 136 11.34 -3.16 -8.63
CA GLU A 136 11.65 -4.58 -8.56
C GLU A 136 12.88 -4.96 -9.40
N ALA A 137 13.15 -4.20 -10.46
CA ALA A 137 14.17 -4.48 -11.45
C ALA A 137 15.59 -4.10 -11.01
N PHE A 138 15.72 -3.02 -10.23
CA PHE A 138 17.03 -2.44 -9.95
C PHE A 138 17.58 -2.81 -8.57
N ALA A 139 18.90 -3.11 -8.53
CA ALA A 139 19.62 -3.28 -7.28
C ALA A 139 20.00 -1.90 -6.69
N LEU A 140 19.32 -1.49 -5.63
CA LEU A 140 19.52 -0.21 -4.97
C LEU A 140 20.13 -0.40 -3.56
N PRO A 141 20.96 0.55 -3.08
CA PRO A 141 21.46 1.75 -3.75
C PRO A 141 22.44 1.43 -4.89
N CYS A 142 22.48 2.28 -5.92
CA CYS A 142 23.42 2.13 -7.03
C CYS A 142 24.58 3.15 -6.94
N PRO A 143 25.83 2.71 -6.71
CA PRO A 143 26.99 3.60 -6.58
C PRO A 143 27.72 3.86 -7.91
N CYS A 144 27.11 3.58 -9.07
CA CYS A 144 27.77 3.80 -10.36
C CYS A 144 27.96 5.28 -10.67
N ALA A 145 28.86 5.59 -11.61
CA ALA A 145 29.17 6.97 -11.95
C ALA A 145 27.94 7.74 -12.47
N GLU A 146 27.12 7.11 -13.30
CA GLU A 146 25.91 7.71 -13.86
C GLU A 146 24.90 8.07 -12.74
N CYS A 147 24.66 7.16 -11.80
CA CYS A 147 23.78 7.44 -10.65
C CYS A 147 24.35 8.53 -9.73
N SER A 148 25.68 8.57 -9.57
CA SER A 148 26.34 9.62 -8.78
C SER A 148 26.18 10.99 -9.42
N VAL A 149 26.34 11.09 -10.73
CA VAL A 149 26.09 12.33 -11.48
C VAL A 149 24.61 12.72 -11.41
N ALA A 150 23.71 11.77 -11.64
CA ALA A 150 22.27 12.02 -11.57
C ALA A 150 21.82 12.51 -10.17
N PHE A 151 22.40 11.96 -9.10
CA PHE A 151 22.12 12.42 -7.73
C PHE A 151 22.56 13.87 -7.51
N ARG A 152 23.75 14.28 -7.98
CA ARG A 152 24.22 15.65 -7.88
C ARG A 152 23.33 16.63 -8.64
N VAL A 153 22.94 16.29 -9.87
CA VAL A 153 22.01 17.09 -10.67
C VAL A 153 20.63 17.21 -9.99
N TRP A 154 20.17 16.13 -9.35
CA TRP A 154 18.93 16.15 -8.58
C TRP A 154 19.04 17.07 -7.35
N LEU A 155 20.16 17.02 -6.62
CA LEU A 155 20.44 17.90 -5.48
C LEU A 155 20.53 19.37 -5.89
N GLU A 156 21.20 19.66 -7.01
CA GLU A 156 21.30 21.01 -7.54
C GLU A 156 19.92 21.62 -7.84
N ARG A 157 19.04 20.85 -8.46
CA ARG A 157 17.66 21.27 -8.73
C ARG A 157 16.85 21.49 -7.46
N ARG A 158 17.08 20.68 -6.43
CA ARG A 158 16.32 20.71 -5.19
C ARG A 158 16.78 21.83 -4.24
N HIS A 159 18.07 22.07 -4.17
CA HIS A 159 18.67 23.01 -3.22
C HIS A 159 19.10 24.33 -3.86
N GLU A 160 19.08 24.43 -5.19
CA GLU A 160 19.43 25.62 -5.99
C GLU A 160 20.89 26.08 -5.85
N SER A 161 21.51 25.96 -4.68
CA SER A 161 22.89 26.30 -4.42
C SER A 161 23.55 25.39 -3.40
N LEU A 162 24.90 25.34 -3.45
CA LEU A 162 25.68 24.58 -2.49
C LEU A 162 25.59 25.15 -1.07
N ASP A 163 25.47 26.46 -0.94
CA ASP A 163 25.29 27.12 0.36
C ASP A 163 23.97 26.70 1.01
N LEU A 164 22.87 26.65 0.26
CA LEU A 164 21.59 26.17 0.75
C LEU A 164 21.63 24.68 1.07
N LEU A 165 22.28 23.84 0.24
CA LEU A 165 22.47 22.42 0.55
C LEU A 165 23.23 22.24 1.87
N ASN A 166 24.37 22.92 2.03
CA ASN A 166 25.17 22.87 3.26
C ASN A 166 24.34 23.32 4.49
N ALA A 167 23.51 24.35 4.33
CA ALA A 167 22.60 24.82 5.37
C ALA A 167 21.51 23.78 5.68
N HIS A 168 20.85 23.23 4.66
CA HIS A 168 19.77 22.23 4.82
C HIS A 168 20.28 20.93 5.45
N TRP A 169 21.46 20.46 5.06
CA TRP A 169 22.07 19.26 5.63
C TRP A 169 22.80 19.50 6.94
N ALA A 170 22.88 20.75 7.41
CA ALA A 170 23.65 21.15 8.59
C ALA A 170 25.10 20.62 8.56
N THR A 171 25.73 20.59 7.39
CA THR A 171 27.06 20.00 7.17
C THR A 171 28.16 20.60 8.03
N PRO A 172 28.15 21.93 8.39
CA PRO A 172 29.13 22.48 9.30
C PRO A 172 29.19 21.82 10.67
N ALA A 173 28.06 21.33 11.18
CA ALA A 173 28.00 20.61 12.46
C ALA A 173 28.78 19.28 12.45
N TRP A 174 29.04 18.73 11.25
CA TRP A 174 29.81 17.49 11.04
C TRP A 174 31.25 17.75 10.56
N GLY A 175 31.68 19.03 10.47
CA GLY A 175 32.95 19.38 9.88
C GLY A 175 33.02 19.10 8.38
N LEU A 176 31.90 18.91 7.73
CA LEU A 176 31.75 18.70 6.29
C LEU A 176 31.14 19.99 5.70
N CYS A 177 31.85 20.66 4.81
CA CYS A 177 31.31 21.82 4.11
C CYS A 177 31.69 21.68 2.63
N PHE A 178 30.73 21.24 1.83
CA PHE A 178 30.96 21.00 0.41
C PHE A 178 31.25 22.32 -0.33
N GLN A 179 32.30 22.34 -1.11
CA GLN A 179 32.76 23.49 -1.89
C GLN A 179 32.39 23.32 -3.37
N SER A 180 32.16 22.08 -3.80
CA SER A 180 31.70 21.76 -5.15
C SER A 180 30.73 20.59 -5.12
N TRP A 181 29.86 20.47 -6.14
CA TRP A 181 28.91 19.36 -6.27
C TRP A 181 29.62 18.01 -6.43
N GLU A 182 30.82 18.00 -7.03
CA GLU A 182 31.63 16.80 -7.27
C GLU A 182 32.12 16.13 -5.99
N GLU A 183 32.24 16.88 -4.90
CA GLU A 183 32.59 16.33 -3.57
C GLU A 183 31.48 15.47 -2.95
N ILE A 184 30.23 15.61 -3.43
CA ILE A 184 29.11 14.87 -2.90
C ILE A 184 29.10 13.47 -3.48
N VAL A 185 29.14 12.47 -2.58
CA VAL A 185 29.08 11.04 -2.91
C VAL A 185 27.76 10.48 -2.38
N PRO A 186 27.03 9.69 -3.19
CA PRO A 186 25.82 9.01 -2.71
C PRO A 186 26.10 8.14 -1.47
N PRO A 187 25.20 8.14 -0.46
CA PRO A 187 25.34 7.27 0.70
C PRO A 187 25.46 5.79 0.32
N ALA A 188 26.36 5.06 0.95
CA ALA A 188 26.58 3.63 0.68
C ALA A 188 25.41 2.73 1.17
N LYS A 189 24.61 3.25 2.10
CA LYS A 189 23.45 2.57 2.68
C LYS A 189 22.24 3.49 2.70
N ILE A 190 21.06 2.93 2.59
CA ILE A 190 19.79 3.68 2.59
C ILE A 190 19.42 4.19 3.99
N ASP A 191 19.93 3.57 5.05
CA ASP A 191 19.57 3.81 6.47
C ASP A 191 20.74 4.35 7.33
N GLY A 192 21.77 4.94 6.70
CA GLY A 192 23.05 5.21 7.33
C GLY A 192 23.13 6.38 8.32
N GLY A 193 22.08 7.20 8.48
CA GLY A 193 22.08 8.35 9.40
C GLY A 193 23.10 9.47 9.06
N THR A 194 23.56 9.54 7.81
CA THR A 194 24.48 10.55 7.31
C THR A 194 23.74 11.79 6.78
N PRO A 195 24.37 12.97 6.76
CA PRO A 195 23.82 14.13 6.06
C PRO A 195 23.39 13.77 4.63
N GLY A 196 22.21 14.23 4.21
CA GLY A 196 21.68 13.93 2.87
C GLY A 196 21.02 12.56 2.71
N GLN A 197 20.92 11.75 3.76
CA GLN A 197 20.31 10.42 3.71
C GLN A 197 18.84 10.47 3.25
N LEU A 198 18.08 11.40 3.78
CA LEU A 198 16.66 11.61 3.40
C LEU A 198 16.53 12.01 1.93
N ASP A 199 17.39 12.91 1.45
CA ASP A 199 17.41 13.32 0.05
C ASP A 199 17.85 12.19 -0.87
N TYR A 200 18.74 11.30 -0.41
CA TYR A 200 19.09 10.13 -1.21
C TYR A 200 17.94 9.12 -1.34
N GLN A 201 17.13 8.93 -0.30
CA GLN A 201 15.91 8.11 -0.38
C GLN A 201 14.89 8.73 -1.35
N ARG A 202 14.68 10.04 -1.29
CA ARG A 202 13.87 10.79 -2.26
C ARG A 202 14.38 10.63 -3.69
N PHE A 203 15.69 10.83 -3.89
CA PHE A 203 16.34 10.63 -5.19
C PHE A 203 16.13 9.22 -5.75
N ILE A 204 16.23 8.19 -4.93
CA ILE A 204 15.96 6.82 -5.37
C ILE A 204 14.51 6.68 -5.84
N SER A 205 13.54 7.13 -5.06
CA SER A 205 12.12 7.11 -5.44
C SER A 205 11.86 7.87 -6.73
N ASP A 206 12.42 9.07 -6.89
CA ASP A 206 12.24 9.92 -8.06
C ASP A 206 12.96 9.36 -9.30
N SER A 207 14.13 8.72 -9.13
CA SER A 207 14.86 8.07 -10.23
C SER A 207 14.09 6.89 -10.81
N LEU A 208 13.46 6.09 -9.93
CA LEU A 208 12.61 5.00 -10.36
C LEU A 208 11.35 5.52 -11.04
N LEU A 209 10.75 6.59 -10.51
CA LEU A 209 9.60 7.25 -11.11
C LEU A 209 9.94 7.81 -12.49
N THR A 210 11.12 8.38 -12.67
CA THR A 210 11.58 8.86 -13.98
C THR A 210 11.61 7.73 -15.01
N CYS A 211 12.09 6.53 -14.63
CA CYS A 211 12.08 5.37 -15.51
C CYS A 211 10.68 4.95 -15.92
N PHE A 212 9.73 4.99 -14.98
CA PHE A 212 8.31 4.72 -15.27
C PHE A 212 7.71 5.78 -16.21
N LEU A 213 7.97 7.06 -15.96
CA LEU A 213 7.41 8.17 -16.75
C LEU A 213 7.90 8.14 -18.21
N GLU A 214 9.15 7.75 -18.45
CA GLU A 214 9.68 7.59 -19.80
C GLU A 214 8.93 6.56 -20.63
N GLU A 215 8.57 5.43 -20.03
CA GLU A 215 7.76 4.39 -20.70
C GLU A 215 6.30 4.86 -20.86
N LYS A 216 5.75 5.49 -19.81
CA LYS A 216 4.40 6.07 -19.82
C LYS A 216 4.23 7.10 -20.93
N GLU A 217 5.19 7.98 -21.14
CA GLU A 217 5.16 9.00 -22.20
C GLU A 217 5.04 8.36 -23.60
N ILE A 218 5.81 7.31 -23.88
CA ILE A 218 5.74 6.57 -25.14
C ILE A 218 4.36 5.91 -25.31
N LEU A 219 3.85 5.27 -24.26
CA LEU A 219 2.52 4.64 -24.30
C LEU A 219 1.42 5.68 -24.51
N ARG A 220 1.51 6.84 -23.86
CA ARG A 220 0.52 7.92 -24.04
C ARG A 220 0.55 8.57 -25.42
N GLU A 221 1.74 8.68 -26.03
CA GLU A 221 1.89 9.17 -27.39
C GLU A 221 1.14 8.29 -28.41
N ILE A 222 1.22 6.96 -28.23
CA ILE A 222 0.73 5.99 -29.22
C ILE A 222 -0.66 5.47 -28.86
N THR A 223 -0.95 5.29 -27.56
CA THR A 223 -2.19 4.71 -27.04
C THR A 223 -2.80 5.57 -25.92
N PRO A 224 -3.21 6.83 -26.22
CA PRO A 224 -3.63 7.80 -25.20
C PRO A 224 -4.83 7.33 -24.35
N GLU A 225 -5.71 6.52 -24.92
CA GLU A 225 -6.95 6.06 -24.27
C GLU A 225 -6.77 4.75 -23.48
N ILE A 226 -5.66 4.03 -23.67
CA ILE A 226 -5.44 2.75 -22.97
C ILE A 226 -4.92 3.04 -21.56
N PRO A 227 -5.59 2.54 -20.49
CA PRO A 227 -5.16 2.74 -19.12
C PRO A 227 -3.79 2.14 -18.84
N ILE A 228 -3.02 2.81 -17.97
CA ILE A 228 -1.67 2.39 -17.57
C ILE A 228 -1.62 2.14 -16.07
N THR A 229 -1.06 1.01 -15.68
CA THR A 229 -0.78 0.67 -14.28
C THR A 229 0.68 0.30 -14.06
N ALA A 230 1.07 0.24 -12.78
CA ALA A 230 2.30 -0.40 -12.31
C ALA A 230 2.02 -1.11 -10.98
N SER A 231 2.79 -2.12 -10.66
CA SER A 231 2.78 -2.71 -9.32
C SER A 231 3.47 -1.74 -8.35
N LEU A 232 2.74 -1.17 -7.41
CA LEU A 232 3.26 -0.19 -6.43
C LEU A 232 3.83 -0.84 -5.16
N GLY A 233 4.33 -2.05 -5.26
CA GLY A 233 5.05 -2.72 -4.19
C GLY A 233 4.63 -4.17 -3.97
N ARG A 234 5.54 -4.94 -3.41
CA ARG A 234 5.27 -6.24 -2.81
C ARG A 234 5.24 -6.08 -1.29
N GLY A 235 4.36 -6.79 -0.61
CA GLY A 235 4.03 -6.65 0.80
C GLY A 235 5.19 -6.69 1.81
N HIS A 236 6.41 -7.07 1.44
CA HIS A 236 7.55 -7.21 2.36
C HIS A 236 8.74 -6.36 1.92
N GLY A 237 8.96 -5.24 2.63
CA GLY A 237 10.22 -4.47 2.64
C GLY A 237 10.49 -3.55 1.45
N ARG A 238 10.09 -3.89 0.23
CA ARG A 238 10.35 -3.05 -0.96
C ARG A 238 9.40 -1.88 -1.13
N GLY A 239 8.22 -1.93 -0.53
CA GLY A 239 7.26 -0.81 -0.47
C GLY A 239 7.75 0.41 0.32
N LYS A 240 8.91 0.28 1.01
CA LYS A 240 9.56 1.40 1.72
C LYS A 240 10.45 2.27 0.82
N ILE A 241 10.75 1.86 -0.42
CA ILE A 241 11.72 2.53 -1.31
C ILE A 241 11.08 3.68 -2.09
N ILE A 242 9.82 3.57 -2.44
CA ILE A 242 9.09 4.56 -3.25
C ILE A 242 8.08 5.32 -2.40
N ASN A 243 7.86 6.60 -2.71
CA ASN A 243 6.75 7.35 -2.14
C ASN A 243 5.45 6.96 -2.87
N GLY A 244 4.64 6.10 -2.24
CA GLY A 244 3.46 5.53 -2.87
C GLY A 244 2.43 6.57 -3.31
N PHE A 245 2.21 7.65 -2.56
CA PHE A 245 1.25 8.70 -2.94
C PHE A 245 1.71 9.48 -4.18
N VAL A 246 3.01 9.77 -4.30
CA VAL A 246 3.56 10.44 -5.49
C VAL A 246 3.40 9.53 -6.72
N TRP A 247 3.70 8.25 -6.58
CA TRP A 247 3.56 7.26 -7.66
C TRP A 247 2.11 7.02 -8.06
N ALA A 248 1.20 6.94 -7.09
CA ALA A 248 -0.22 6.74 -7.32
C ALA A 248 -0.86 7.83 -8.20
N GLY A 249 -0.34 9.06 -8.13
CA GLY A 249 -0.73 10.15 -9.02
C GLY A 249 -0.30 9.96 -10.48
N GLN A 250 0.56 8.99 -10.77
CA GLN A 250 1.09 8.77 -12.11
C GLN A 250 0.46 7.57 -12.85
N VAL A 251 -0.33 6.76 -12.18
CA VAL A 251 -1.04 5.61 -12.77
C VAL A 251 -2.54 5.88 -12.90
N ASP A 252 -3.20 5.22 -13.84
CA ASP A 252 -4.65 5.34 -14.00
C ASP A 252 -5.42 4.50 -12.97
N PHE A 253 -4.83 3.38 -12.56
CA PHE A 253 -5.33 2.53 -11.47
C PHE A 253 -4.18 1.84 -10.75
N ILE A 254 -4.42 1.53 -9.47
CA ILE A 254 -3.44 0.86 -8.61
C ILE A 254 -3.51 -0.65 -8.83
N SER A 255 -2.36 -1.29 -8.98
CA SER A 255 -2.19 -2.76 -8.88
C SER A 255 -1.29 -3.09 -7.69
N PHE A 256 -1.73 -3.99 -6.84
CA PHE A 256 -1.03 -4.37 -5.61
C PHE A 256 -0.84 -5.87 -5.50
N HIS A 257 0.39 -6.29 -5.24
CA HIS A 257 0.73 -7.69 -5.00
C HIS A 257 0.75 -7.97 -3.49
N ALA A 258 -0.31 -8.62 -3.00
CA ALA A 258 -0.40 -9.05 -1.61
C ALA A 258 0.25 -10.43 -1.44
N GLU A 259 1.18 -10.52 -0.51
CA GLU A 259 1.75 -11.78 -0.03
C GLU A 259 1.51 -11.86 1.49
N ALA A 260 0.86 -12.91 1.94
CA ALA A 260 0.61 -13.18 3.35
C ALA A 260 0.87 -14.65 3.67
N ASP A 261 1.36 -14.92 4.87
CA ASP A 261 1.54 -16.28 5.34
C ASP A 261 0.17 -16.92 5.64
N PRO A 262 -0.22 -18.01 4.96
CA PRO A 262 -1.50 -18.65 5.19
C PRO A 262 -1.71 -19.24 6.59
N ILE A 263 -0.65 -19.38 7.38
CA ILE A 263 -0.70 -19.93 8.75
C ILE A 263 -0.88 -18.81 9.76
N ASP A 264 -0.05 -17.76 9.65
CA ASP A 264 0.11 -16.73 10.67
C ASP A 264 -0.43 -15.36 10.23
N ALA A 265 -1.08 -15.26 9.05
CA ALA A 265 -1.63 -13.99 8.59
C ALA A 265 -2.70 -13.46 9.56
N ASP A 266 -2.45 -12.27 10.09
CA ASP A 266 -3.46 -11.48 10.79
C ASP A 266 -4.37 -10.82 9.73
N PRO A 267 -5.69 -11.00 9.76
CA PRO A 267 -6.62 -10.33 8.86
C PRO A 267 -6.43 -8.80 8.83
N THR A 268 -6.03 -8.22 9.96
CA THR A 268 -5.78 -6.78 10.09
C THR A 268 -4.62 -6.30 9.21
N ASP A 269 -3.58 -7.10 9.01
CA ASP A 269 -2.44 -6.73 8.19
C ASP A 269 -2.81 -6.69 6.69
N LEU A 270 -3.68 -7.60 6.25
CA LEU A 270 -4.24 -7.58 4.90
C LEU A 270 -5.18 -6.39 4.72
N ALA A 271 -6.09 -6.15 5.67
CA ALA A 271 -7.00 -5.02 5.67
C ALA A 271 -6.25 -3.68 5.61
N PHE A 272 -5.20 -3.51 6.43
CA PHE A 272 -4.32 -2.33 6.38
C PHE A 272 -3.69 -2.14 5.00
N ALA A 273 -3.16 -3.22 4.42
CA ALA A 273 -2.57 -3.15 3.09
C ALA A 273 -3.60 -2.77 2.01
N TYR A 274 -4.82 -3.31 2.09
CA TYR A 274 -5.90 -3.02 1.14
C TYR A 274 -6.43 -1.59 1.29
N ASP A 275 -6.63 -1.12 2.52
CA ASP A 275 -7.04 0.28 2.78
C ASP A 275 -5.96 1.28 2.36
N LEU A 276 -4.68 0.91 2.46
CA LEU A 276 -3.60 1.73 1.90
C LEU A 276 -3.73 1.83 0.37
N GLN A 277 -4.06 0.73 -0.33
CA GLN A 277 -4.29 0.79 -1.78
C GLN A 277 -5.50 1.64 -2.12
N ARG A 278 -6.59 1.56 -1.34
CA ARG A 278 -7.76 2.44 -1.50
C ARG A 278 -7.38 3.91 -1.30
N GLY A 279 -6.58 4.22 -0.28
CA GLY A 279 -6.04 5.56 -0.04
C GLY A 279 -5.17 6.07 -1.19
N LEU A 280 -4.24 5.25 -1.70
CA LEU A 280 -3.42 5.55 -2.87
C LEU A 280 -4.26 5.78 -4.12
N ALA A 281 -5.32 5.00 -4.31
CA ALA A 281 -6.25 5.16 -5.41
C ALA A 281 -7.17 6.39 -5.26
N GLY A 282 -7.11 7.13 -4.16
CA GLY A 282 -8.01 8.26 -3.87
C GLY A 282 -9.48 7.83 -3.79
N GLY A 283 -9.76 6.68 -3.17
CA GLY A 283 -11.08 6.08 -3.06
C GLY A 283 -11.58 5.36 -4.32
N ARG A 284 -10.82 5.42 -5.42
CA ARG A 284 -11.15 4.68 -6.65
C ARG A 284 -10.87 3.19 -6.48
N PRO A 285 -11.51 2.30 -7.27
CA PRO A 285 -11.20 0.88 -7.31
C PRO A 285 -9.74 0.58 -7.65
N TRP A 286 -9.23 -0.53 -7.13
CA TRP A 286 -7.86 -0.98 -7.33
C TRP A 286 -7.80 -2.50 -7.63
N PHE A 287 -6.65 -3.01 -8.08
CA PHE A 287 -6.44 -4.41 -8.47
C PHE A 287 -5.64 -5.16 -7.43
N LEU A 288 -6.16 -6.30 -6.97
CA LEU A 288 -5.42 -7.26 -6.18
C LEU A 288 -4.72 -8.28 -7.08
N ARG A 289 -3.44 -8.54 -6.80
CA ARG A 289 -2.69 -9.70 -7.25
C ARG A 289 -2.23 -10.49 -6.02
N GLN A 290 -2.45 -11.80 -5.98
CA GLN A 290 -2.12 -12.64 -4.83
C GLN A 290 -1.73 -14.07 -5.25
N PRO A 291 -1.01 -14.84 -4.42
CA PRO A 291 -0.80 -16.27 -4.66
C PRO A 291 -2.14 -17.04 -4.63
N ALA A 292 -2.32 -18.01 -5.53
CA ALA A 292 -3.54 -18.83 -5.55
C ALA A 292 -3.63 -19.77 -4.33
N SER A 293 -2.56 -20.49 -4.00
CA SER A 293 -2.56 -21.42 -2.87
C SER A 293 -1.35 -21.29 -1.96
N GLN A 294 -0.12 -21.35 -2.49
CA GLN A 294 1.12 -21.28 -1.70
C GLN A 294 1.68 -19.87 -1.70
N SER A 295 2.18 -19.41 -0.54
CA SER A 295 2.96 -18.19 -0.45
C SER A 295 4.45 -18.50 -0.67
N SER A 296 5.13 -17.70 -1.48
CA SER A 296 6.53 -17.90 -1.86
C SER A 296 7.53 -17.00 -1.13
N GLY A 297 7.07 -16.02 -0.38
CA GLY A 297 7.92 -15.01 0.27
C GLY A 297 8.55 -15.44 1.60
N HIS A 298 8.36 -16.68 2.04
CA HIS A 298 8.77 -17.20 3.36
C HIS A 298 9.78 -18.33 3.27
N ALA A 299 10.47 -18.63 4.38
CA ALA A 299 11.39 -19.77 4.49
C ALA A 299 10.71 -21.13 4.23
N HIS A 300 9.40 -21.20 4.44
CA HIS A 300 8.53 -22.29 4.09
C HIS A 300 7.45 -21.78 3.14
N HIS A 301 6.88 -22.65 2.30
CA HIS A 301 5.80 -22.32 1.38
C HIS A 301 4.47 -22.89 1.90
N PRO A 302 3.84 -22.27 2.90
CA PRO A 302 2.59 -22.77 3.45
C PRO A 302 1.46 -22.64 2.43
N VAL A 303 0.53 -23.58 2.48
CA VAL A 303 -0.62 -23.66 1.58
C VAL A 303 -1.83 -23.00 2.23
N LYS A 304 -2.54 -22.16 1.50
CA LYS A 304 -3.84 -21.61 1.93
C LYS A 304 -4.80 -22.74 2.36
N ARG A 305 -5.45 -22.56 3.50
CA ARG A 305 -6.46 -23.48 3.99
C ARG A 305 -7.70 -23.48 3.07
N PRO A 306 -8.50 -24.53 3.06
CA PRO A 306 -9.76 -24.53 2.32
C PRO A 306 -10.61 -23.30 2.66
N GLY A 307 -11.12 -22.60 1.65
CA GLY A 307 -11.89 -21.35 1.76
C GLY A 307 -11.05 -20.09 1.94
N GLN A 308 -9.76 -20.15 2.25
CA GLN A 308 -8.94 -18.97 2.53
C GLN A 308 -8.66 -18.14 1.27
N MET A 309 -8.55 -18.77 0.09
CA MET A 309 -8.48 -18.06 -1.19
C MET A 309 -9.72 -17.20 -1.42
N ARG A 310 -10.90 -17.78 -1.20
CA ARG A 310 -12.19 -17.12 -1.32
C ARG A 310 -12.31 -15.97 -0.32
N LEU A 311 -12.04 -16.22 0.98
CA LEU A 311 -12.16 -15.23 2.04
C LEU A 311 -11.28 -14.00 1.79
N TRP A 312 -10.00 -14.19 1.46
CA TRP A 312 -9.08 -13.07 1.20
C TRP A 312 -9.44 -12.27 -0.06
N SER A 313 -10.01 -12.95 -1.07
CA SER A 313 -10.53 -12.26 -2.25
C SER A 313 -11.74 -11.38 -1.91
N HIS A 314 -12.68 -11.88 -1.09
CA HIS A 314 -13.82 -11.09 -0.64
C HIS A 314 -13.41 -9.97 0.34
N GLN A 315 -12.37 -10.18 1.15
CA GLN A 315 -11.81 -9.13 2.00
C GLN A 315 -11.27 -7.98 1.13
N ALA A 316 -10.49 -8.28 0.09
CA ALA A 316 -10.01 -7.24 -0.83
C ALA A 316 -11.17 -6.49 -1.53
N LEU A 317 -12.21 -7.21 -1.96
CA LEU A 317 -13.43 -6.57 -2.49
C LEU A 317 -14.08 -5.66 -1.46
N GLY A 318 -14.24 -6.11 -0.22
CA GLY A 318 -14.79 -5.32 0.88
C GLY A 318 -14.00 -4.03 1.14
N HIS A 319 -12.69 -4.04 0.87
CA HIS A 319 -11.77 -2.88 0.98
C HIS A 319 -11.56 -2.11 -0.33
N GLY A 320 -12.41 -2.31 -1.36
CA GLY A 320 -12.44 -1.47 -2.54
C GLY A 320 -11.74 -2.03 -3.78
N ALA A 321 -11.28 -3.29 -3.78
CA ALA A 321 -10.79 -3.91 -5.00
C ALA A 321 -11.92 -4.19 -5.99
N ASP A 322 -11.68 -4.00 -7.30
CA ASP A 322 -12.57 -4.40 -8.38
C ASP A 322 -11.92 -5.43 -9.33
N ALA A 323 -10.72 -5.88 -8.98
CA ALA A 323 -10.06 -6.97 -9.68
C ALA A 323 -9.38 -7.92 -8.68
N ILE A 324 -9.57 -9.20 -8.92
CA ILE A 324 -8.92 -10.28 -8.18
C ILE A 324 -8.09 -11.09 -9.17
N THR A 325 -6.77 -10.95 -9.08
CA THR A 325 -5.84 -11.68 -9.95
C THR A 325 -4.88 -12.53 -9.13
N PHE A 326 -4.34 -13.55 -9.77
CA PHE A 326 -3.43 -14.51 -9.13
C PHE A 326 -2.07 -14.52 -9.82
N THR A 327 -1.02 -14.82 -9.07
CA THR A 327 0.38 -14.70 -9.50
C THR A 327 0.68 -15.52 -10.74
N GLN A 328 -0.04 -16.65 -10.98
CA GLN A 328 -0.01 -17.29 -12.30
C GLN A 328 -1.26 -18.13 -12.56
N TRP A 329 -1.58 -18.26 -13.85
CA TRP A 329 -2.64 -19.11 -14.33
C TRP A 329 -2.24 -20.59 -14.19
N ARG A 330 -1.23 -21.05 -14.91
CA ARG A 330 -0.73 -22.45 -14.91
C ARG A 330 0.61 -22.53 -14.17
N ALA A 331 0.77 -23.53 -13.32
CA ALA A 331 2.01 -23.79 -12.60
C ALA A 331 3.13 -24.16 -13.58
N THR A 332 4.25 -23.43 -13.51
CA THR A 332 5.42 -23.67 -14.36
C THR A 332 6.11 -24.99 -14.00
N ASP A 333 6.65 -25.70 -15.00
CA ASP A 333 7.31 -27.01 -14.83
C ASP A 333 8.79 -26.91 -14.48
N GLY A 334 9.39 -25.71 -14.55
CA GLY A 334 10.81 -25.51 -14.35
C GLY A 334 11.19 -24.18 -13.71
N GLY A 335 12.49 -23.95 -13.56
CA GLY A 335 13.04 -22.72 -13.04
C GLY A 335 12.79 -22.48 -11.54
N PRO A 336 13.04 -21.26 -11.04
CA PRO A 336 12.86 -20.92 -9.63
C PRO A 336 11.40 -20.94 -9.20
N ASP A 337 10.48 -20.68 -10.12
CA ASP A 337 9.05 -20.51 -9.85
C ASP A 337 8.25 -21.84 -9.91
N LYS A 338 8.92 -22.97 -10.13
CA LYS A 338 8.28 -24.30 -10.28
C LYS A 338 7.44 -24.76 -9.08
N PHE A 339 7.67 -24.18 -7.89
CA PHE A 339 6.89 -24.45 -6.69
C PHE A 339 5.95 -23.28 -6.32
N HIS A 340 5.89 -22.23 -7.16
CA HIS A 340 4.91 -21.18 -6.96
C HIS A 340 3.50 -21.70 -7.25
N SER A 341 2.54 -21.16 -6.51
CA SER A 341 1.15 -21.51 -6.71
C SER A 341 0.59 -20.99 -8.02
N ALA A 342 -0.41 -21.68 -8.54
CA ALA A 342 -1.14 -21.27 -9.73
C ALA A 342 -2.64 -21.58 -9.57
N MET A 343 -3.47 -20.89 -10.37
CA MET A 343 -4.89 -21.22 -10.45
C MET A 343 -5.09 -22.65 -10.98
N LEU A 344 -4.28 -23.06 -11.97
CA LEU A 344 -4.19 -24.41 -12.50
C LEU A 344 -2.86 -25.04 -12.03
N PRO A 345 -2.86 -25.81 -10.90
CA PRO A 345 -1.67 -26.49 -10.39
C PRO A 345 -1.19 -27.63 -11.29
N HIS A 346 0.00 -28.18 -11.01
CA HIS A 346 0.55 -29.34 -11.75
C HIS A 346 -0.39 -30.56 -11.79
N GLY A 347 -1.22 -30.75 -10.76
CA GLY A 347 -2.24 -31.81 -10.73
C GLY A 347 -3.48 -31.54 -11.58
N GLY A 348 -3.52 -30.42 -12.30
CA GLY A 348 -4.58 -30.09 -13.25
C GLY A 348 -5.93 -29.73 -12.59
N THR A 349 -7.01 -29.96 -13.32
CA THR A 349 -8.37 -29.55 -12.96
C THR A 349 -8.96 -30.31 -11.76
N GLU A 350 -8.42 -31.47 -11.43
CA GLU A 350 -8.89 -32.30 -10.30
C GLU A 350 -8.38 -31.81 -8.93
N THR A 351 -7.59 -30.74 -8.91
CA THR A 351 -7.07 -30.18 -7.67
C THR A 351 -8.09 -29.31 -6.94
N ARG A 352 -7.93 -29.21 -5.61
CA ARG A 352 -8.74 -28.31 -4.78
C ARG A 352 -8.61 -26.85 -5.23
N THR A 353 -7.40 -26.41 -5.51
CA THR A 353 -7.11 -25.02 -5.91
C THR A 353 -7.87 -24.64 -7.18
N PHE A 354 -7.87 -25.49 -8.22
CA PHE A 354 -8.62 -25.21 -9.44
C PHE A 354 -10.14 -25.14 -9.20
N ARG A 355 -10.69 -26.08 -8.41
CA ARG A 355 -12.11 -26.06 -8.06
C ARG A 355 -12.50 -24.79 -7.25
N GLU A 356 -11.63 -24.35 -6.33
CA GLU A 356 -11.85 -23.10 -5.59
C GLU A 356 -11.76 -21.88 -6.51
N ALA A 357 -10.79 -21.85 -7.46
CA ALA A 357 -10.69 -20.78 -8.46
C ALA A 357 -11.94 -20.71 -9.35
N GLU A 358 -12.44 -21.87 -9.82
CA GLU A 358 -13.67 -21.97 -10.61
C GLU A 358 -14.92 -21.50 -9.84
N ALA A 359 -15.00 -21.86 -8.56
CA ALA A 359 -16.09 -21.42 -7.69
C ALA A 359 -16.05 -19.90 -7.45
N LEU A 360 -14.86 -19.35 -7.18
CA LEU A 360 -14.67 -17.92 -6.99
C LEU A 360 -15.04 -17.13 -8.24
N GLY A 361 -14.65 -17.58 -9.44
CA GLY A 361 -15.03 -16.90 -10.69
C GLY A 361 -16.54 -16.81 -10.89
N ARG A 362 -17.29 -17.88 -10.52
CA ARG A 362 -18.77 -17.85 -10.53
C ARG A 362 -19.35 -16.85 -9.52
N GLU A 363 -18.77 -16.75 -8.32
CA GLU A 363 -19.21 -15.80 -7.29
C GLU A 363 -18.94 -14.35 -7.74
N LEU A 364 -17.75 -14.06 -8.27
CA LEU A 364 -17.40 -12.72 -8.73
C LEU A 364 -18.30 -12.23 -9.86
N LYS A 365 -18.75 -13.13 -10.73
CA LYS A 365 -19.73 -12.78 -11.76
C LYS A 365 -21.06 -12.32 -11.18
N LYS A 366 -21.54 -12.93 -10.08
CA LYS A 366 -22.76 -12.49 -9.37
C LYS A 366 -22.58 -11.13 -8.69
N LEU A 367 -21.35 -10.82 -8.28
CA LEU A 367 -21.02 -9.57 -7.61
C LEU A 367 -20.76 -8.38 -8.57
N SER A 368 -21.06 -8.50 -9.85
CA SER A 368 -20.84 -7.42 -10.83
C SER A 368 -21.47 -6.09 -10.42
N VAL A 369 -22.61 -6.13 -9.71
CA VAL A 369 -23.32 -4.95 -9.20
C VAL A 369 -22.48 -4.13 -8.18
N VAL A 370 -21.46 -4.74 -7.55
CA VAL A 370 -20.55 -4.08 -6.60
C VAL A 370 -19.47 -3.27 -7.31
N CYS A 371 -19.22 -3.53 -8.59
CA CYS A 371 -18.16 -2.87 -9.35
C CYS A 371 -18.31 -1.34 -9.30
N GLY A 372 -17.20 -0.61 -9.12
CA GLY A 372 -17.18 0.85 -9.02
C GLY A 372 -17.71 1.43 -7.70
N SER A 373 -18.16 0.59 -6.76
CA SER A 373 -18.58 1.07 -5.43
C SER A 373 -17.41 1.55 -4.59
N THR A 374 -17.66 2.47 -3.67
CA THR A 374 -16.66 3.10 -2.80
C THR A 374 -17.00 2.90 -1.33
N THR A 375 -16.00 2.95 -0.47
CA THR A 375 -16.16 2.94 0.98
C THR A 375 -16.19 4.38 1.50
N ARG A 376 -17.06 4.67 2.45
CA ARG A 376 -17.08 5.94 3.17
C ARG A 376 -16.46 5.76 4.55
N ALA A 377 -15.33 6.41 4.79
CA ALA A 377 -14.68 6.46 6.09
C ALA A 377 -14.88 7.82 6.76
N GLU A 378 -15.06 7.83 8.08
CA GLU A 378 -15.12 9.04 8.92
C GLU A 378 -13.82 9.25 9.70
N VAL A 379 -12.88 8.32 9.58
CA VAL A 379 -11.55 8.36 10.21
C VAL A 379 -10.48 8.39 9.13
N ALA A 380 -9.57 9.36 9.21
CA ALA A 380 -8.33 9.40 8.45
C ALA A 380 -7.15 9.00 9.33
N LEU A 381 -6.35 8.07 8.87
CA LEU A 381 -5.07 7.69 9.48
C LEU A 381 -3.94 8.15 8.56
N VAL A 382 -3.14 9.08 9.04
CA VAL A 382 -2.04 9.66 8.26
C VAL A 382 -0.92 8.64 8.09
N PHE A 383 -0.51 8.40 6.85
CA PHE A 383 0.65 7.62 6.48
C PHE A 383 1.53 8.41 5.51
N ASP A 384 2.83 8.44 5.75
CA ASP A 384 3.76 9.24 4.95
C ASP A 384 5.11 8.54 4.81
N TRP A 385 5.55 8.29 3.58
CA TRP A 385 6.84 7.65 3.29
C TRP A 385 8.03 8.51 3.68
N GLU A 386 7.99 9.81 3.43
CA GLU A 386 9.10 10.70 3.80
C GLU A 386 9.25 10.81 5.31
N ASN A 387 8.12 10.87 6.01
CA ASN A 387 8.09 10.81 7.46
C ASN A 387 8.64 9.47 7.99
N MET A 388 8.27 8.35 7.35
CA MET A 388 8.84 7.03 7.67
C MET A 388 10.36 7.02 7.51
N TRP A 389 10.89 7.54 6.40
CA TRP A 389 12.32 7.61 6.16
C TRP A 389 13.04 8.47 7.21
N ALA A 390 12.43 9.58 7.63
CA ALA A 390 12.98 10.46 8.66
C ALA A 390 12.97 9.81 10.06
N VAL A 391 11.85 9.20 10.46
CA VAL A 391 11.67 8.57 11.79
C VAL A 391 12.53 7.31 11.93
N GLU A 392 12.62 6.48 10.88
CA GLU A 392 13.40 5.24 10.89
C GLU A 392 14.90 5.46 10.67
N SER A 393 15.35 6.72 10.57
CA SER A 393 16.77 7.08 10.44
C SER A 393 17.59 6.56 11.63
N ALA A 394 18.82 6.15 11.37
CA ALA A 394 19.75 5.64 12.38
C ALA A 394 20.16 6.67 13.46
N SER A 395 19.93 7.96 13.21
CA SER A 395 20.19 9.04 14.17
C SER A 395 19.04 9.31 15.14
N SER A 396 17.91 8.61 15.03
CA SER A 396 16.79 8.75 15.97
C SER A 396 17.16 8.27 17.38
N PRO A 397 16.73 8.95 18.44
CA PRO A 397 17.00 8.56 19.84
C PRO A 397 16.44 7.18 20.23
N ALA A 398 15.38 6.74 19.55
CA ALA A 398 14.83 5.40 19.66
C ALA A 398 14.57 4.82 18.27
N ARG A 399 14.67 3.49 18.14
CA ARG A 399 14.28 2.79 16.92
C ARG A 399 12.76 2.68 16.85
N VAL A 400 12.11 3.68 16.33
CA VAL A 400 10.68 3.68 16.05
C VAL A 400 10.45 2.96 14.71
N ASN A 401 9.71 1.86 14.72
CA ASN A 401 9.18 1.30 13.48
C ASN A 401 7.89 2.06 13.13
N TYR A 402 7.99 3.03 12.22
CA TYR A 402 6.87 3.90 11.86
C TYR A 402 5.68 3.11 11.30
N SER A 403 5.95 2.16 10.40
CA SER A 403 4.90 1.34 9.82
C SER A 403 4.14 0.53 10.88
N GLU A 404 4.86 -0.04 11.87
CA GLU A 404 4.22 -0.78 12.96
C GLU A 404 3.47 0.13 13.93
N LEU A 405 4.00 1.32 14.19
CA LEU A 405 3.29 2.33 14.99
C LEU A 405 1.95 2.69 14.33
N VAL A 406 1.93 3.03 13.03
CA VAL A 406 0.69 3.35 12.31
C VAL A 406 -0.27 2.15 12.32
N ARG A 407 0.24 0.92 12.09
CA ARG A 407 -0.58 -0.31 12.17
C ARG A 407 -1.18 -0.53 13.55
N SER A 408 -0.51 -0.14 14.63
CA SER A 408 -1.08 -0.28 15.98
C SER A 408 -2.36 0.56 16.16
N TYR A 409 -2.40 1.77 15.59
CA TYR A 409 -3.60 2.62 15.56
C TYR A 409 -4.65 2.04 14.63
N TYR A 410 -4.24 1.55 13.46
CA TYR A 410 -5.16 0.88 12.54
C TYR A 410 -5.83 -0.32 13.18
N ARG A 411 -5.06 -1.23 13.81
CA ARG A 411 -5.57 -2.44 14.49
C ARG A 411 -6.58 -2.11 15.58
N ALA A 412 -6.32 -1.07 16.36
CA ALA A 412 -7.21 -0.64 17.44
C ALA A 412 -8.58 -0.13 16.94
N LEU A 413 -8.66 0.36 15.69
CA LEU A 413 -9.90 0.80 15.03
C LEU A 413 -10.52 -0.31 14.17
N PHE A 414 -9.73 -1.22 13.63
CA PHE A 414 -10.19 -2.34 12.83
C PHE A 414 -11.00 -3.35 13.65
N GLU A 415 -10.56 -3.68 14.87
CA GLU A 415 -11.25 -4.65 15.72
C GLU A 415 -12.74 -4.30 16.00
N PRO A 416 -13.13 -3.00 16.14
CA PRO A 416 -14.55 -2.61 16.22
C PRO A 416 -15.19 -2.29 14.85
N ASP A 417 -14.60 -2.69 13.73
CA ASP A 417 -15.08 -2.46 12.36
C ASP A 417 -15.28 -0.97 11.98
N VAL A 418 -14.44 -0.08 12.46
CA VAL A 418 -14.47 1.32 12.08
C VAL A 418 -13.79 1.49 10.71
N PRO A 419 -14.48 2.03 9.68
CA PRO A 419 -13.86 2.30 8.39
C PRO A 419 -12.78 3.40 8.48
N ILE A 420 -11.60 3.15 7.87
CA ILE A 420 -10.43 3.99 7.97
C ILE A 420 -9.87 4.26 6.57
N ASP A 421 -9.62 5.54 6.24
CA ASP A 421 -8.82 5.88 5.07
C ASP A 421 -7.37 6.15 5.48
N LEU A 422 -6.41 5.56 4.78
CA LEU A 422 -5.00 5.94 4.88
C LEU A 422 -4.72 7.06 3.88
N VAL A 423 -4.21 8.20 4.40
CA VAL A 423 -4.07 9.43 3.62
C VAL A 423 -2.72 10.10 3.86
N PRO A 424 -2.18 10.87 2.88
CA PRO A 424 -0.99 11.69 3.13
C PRO A 424 -1.30 12.87 4.07
N PRO A 425 -0.29 13.49 4.70
CA PRO A 425 -0.51 14.64 5.57
C PRO A 425 -1.03 15.90 4.85
N GLU A 426 -0.93 15.94 3.51
CA GLU A 426 -1.49 17.02 2.67
C GLU A 426 -2.94 16.78 2.24
N ALA A 427 -3.58 15.69 2.68
CA ALA A 427 -4.95 15.38 2.30
C ALA A 427 -5.96 16.48 2.71
N ASP A 428 -7.10 16.51 2.06
CA ASP A 428 -8.26 17.27 2.50
C ASP A 428 -8.99 16.51 3.62
N PHE A 429 -9.01 17.08 4.81
CA PHE A 429 -9.61 16.46 6.00
C PHE A 429 -11.07 16.84 6.23
N THR A 430 -11.69 17.66 5.38
CA THR A 430 -13.03 18.24 5.63
C THR A 430 -14.16 17.23 5.82
N ASN A 431 -14.02 16.03 5.26
CA ASN A 431 -15.03 14.97 5.33
C ASN A 431 -14.83 13.99 6.51
N TYR A 432 -13.74 14.13 7.27
CA TYR A 432 -13.45 13.26 8.40
C TYR A 432 -13.91 13.88 9.72
N LYS A 433 -14.27 13.05 10.68
CA LYS A 433 -14.54 13.44 12.07
C LYS A 433 -13.30 13.31 12.95
N LEU A 434 -12.46 12.30 12.66
CA LEU A 434 -11.24 11.99 13.39
C LEU A 434 -10.07 11.88 12.41
N VAL A 435 -9.00 12.61 12.69
CA VAL A 435 -7.70 12.47 12.02
C VAL A 435 -6.69 11.99 13.05
N ILE A 436 -6.01 10.89 12.76
CA ILE A 436 -4.94 10.33 13.57
C ILE A 436 -3.62 10.49 12.82
N ALA A 437 -2.65 11.16 13.40
CA ALA A 437 -1.34 11.44 12.82
C ALA A 437 -0.23 10.89 13.73
N PRO A 438 0.07 9.57 13.69
CA PRO A 438 1.08 8.95 14.52
C PRO A 438 2.47 9.42 14.13
N ALA A 439 3.26 9.90 15.09
CA ALA A 439 4.64 10.34 14.88
C ALA A 439 4.81 11.18 13.61
N LEU A 440 3.98 12.21 13.40
CA LEU A 440 4.13 13.17 12.30
C LEU A 440 5.37 14.04 12.54
N HIS A 441 6.52 13.39 12.48
CA HIS A 441 7.84 13.87 12.84
C HIS A 441 8.33 14.97 11.88
N LEU A 442 8.21 14.69 10.57
CA LEU A 442 8.59 15.59 9.50
C LEU A 442 7.37 16.42 9.09
N VAL A 443 7.49 17.74 9.20
CA VAL A 443 6.39 18.67 8.87
C VAL A 443 6.78 19.49 7.64
N ARG A 444 6.06 19.26 6.55
CA ARG A 444 6.18 20.07 5.33
C ARG A 444 5.34 21.35 5.45
N PRO A 445 5.70 22.42 4.70
CA PRO A 445 4.92 23.65 4.65
C PRO A 445 3.43 23.41 4.33
N GLY A 446 2.53 24.09 5.03
CA GLY A 446 1.08 23.99 4.86
C GLY A 446 0.40 22.83 5.58
N VAL A 447 1.13 21.86 6.15
CA VAL A 447 0.54 20.71 6.86
C VAL A 447 -0.03 21.15 8.23
N ALA A 448 0.72 21.96 8.97
CA ALA A 448 0.27 22.42 10.29
C ALA A 448 -0.98 23.28 10.20
N GLU A 449 -1.01 24.22 9.26
CA GLU A 449 -2.14 25.11 9.01
C GLU A 449 -3.40 24.34 8.60
N ARG A 450 -3.24 23.26 7.82
CA ARG A 450 -4.35 22.39 7.39
C ARG A 450 -4.96 21.62 8.57
N LEU A 451 -4.11 21.06 9.43
CA LEU A 451 -4.55 20.35 10.63
C LEU A 451 -5.18 21.32 11.66
N GLU A 452 -4.62 22.52 11.82
CA GLU A 452 -5.21 23.58 12.67
C GLU A 452 -6.61 23.97 12.15
N ALA A 453 -6.75 24.22 10.84
CA ALA A 453 -8.03 24.54 10.24
C ALA A 453 -9.06 23.42 10.39
N PHE A 454 -8.64 22.16 10.28
CA PHE A 454 -9.51 21.00 10.50
C PHE A 454 -10.08 20.99 11.93
N VAL A 455 -9.22 21.20 12.94
CA VAL A 455 -9.66 21.23 14.35
C VAL A 455 -10.52 22.46 14.63
N ASP A 456 -10.12 23.65 14.18
CA ASP A 456 -10.89 24.89 14.38
C ASP A 456 -12.32 24.77 13.82
N ASN A 457 -12.50 24.00 12.75
CA ASN A 457 -13.80 23.71 12.13
C ASN A 457 -14.61 22.60 12.80
N GLY A 458 -14.12 22.01 13.90
CA GLY A 458 -14.86 21.02 14.69
C GLY A 458 -14.37 19.60 14.55
N GLY A 459 -13.28 19.36 13.82
CA GLY A 459 -12.64 18.05 13.72
C GLY A 459 -11.92 17.64 15.00
N THR A 460 -11.73 16.34 15.18
CA THR A 460 -10.91 15.77 16.26
C THR A 460 -9.59 15.29 15.69
N LEU A 461 -8.48 15.81 16.22
CA LEU A 461 -7.11 15.41 15.84
C LEU A 461 -6.47 14.63 16.98
N LEU A 462 -5.78 13.55 16.66
CA LEU A 462 -4.92 12.82 17.58
C LEU A 462 -3.50 12.77 17.02
N MET A 463 -2.54 13.32 17.75
CA MET A 463 -1.11 13.29 17.43
C MET A 463 -0.34 12.52 18.51
N THR A 464 0.87 12.06 18.18
CA THR A 464 1.67 11.29 19.14
C THR A 464 3.09 11.84 19.30
N PHE A 465 3.81 11.26 20.23
CA PHE A 465 5.23 11.55 20.48
C PHE A 465 6.02 11.71 19.17
N THR A 466 7.10 12.50 19.21
CA THR A 466 7.94 12.89 18.06
C THR A 466 7.26 13.74 16.99
N SER A 467 5.97 14.02 17.04
CA SER A 467 5.31 14.88 16.04
C SER A 467 5.80 16.33 16.11
N GLY A 468 6.00 16.97 14.94
CA GLY A 468 6.39 18.37 14.86
C GLY A 468 7.86 18.63 15.22
N LEU A 469 8.74 17.67 15.01
CA LEU A 469 10.13 17.78 15.46
C LEU A 469 11.08 18.32 14.39
N VAL A 470 10.91 17.94 13.13
CA VAL A 470 11.79 18.36 12.04
C VAL A 470 11.03 18.99 10.85
N ASP A 471 11.72 19.85 10.12
CA ASP A 471 11.25 20.40 8.85
C ASP A 471 11.42 19.41 7.68
N GLU A 472 11.08 19.83 6.48
CA GLU A 472 11.19 19.05 5.24
C GLU A 472 12.62 18.66 4.85
N HIS A 473 13.63 19.26 5.49
CA HIS A 473 15.06 18.95 5.30
C HIS A 473 15.60 18.00 6.40
N GLY A 474 14.74 17.64 7.38
CA GLY A 474 15.15 16.84 8.52
C GLY A 474 15.87 17.62 9.62
N ARG A 475 15.78 18.96 9.62
CA ARG A 475 16.36 19.83 10.65
C ARG A 475 15.37 20.06 11.77
N ILE A 476 15.86 20.06 13.00
CA ILE A 476 15.03 20.39 14.18
C ILE A 476 14.39 21.78 13.99
N LEU A 477 13.10 21.84 14.16
CA LEU A 477 12.33 23.07 14.12
C LEU A 477 12.67 23.96 15.32
N PRO A 478 13.03 25.25 15.11
CA PRO A 478 13.35 26.13 16.23
C PRO A 478 12.12 26.46 17.07
N GLY A 479 12.34 26.79 18.36
CA GLY A 479 11.27 27.19 19.26
C GLY A 479 10.69 26.07 20.11
N GLY A 480 11.28 24.87 20.06
CA GLY A 480 10.93 23.71 20.89
C GLY A 480 9.91 22.79 20.25
N HIS A 481 9.74 21.62 20.84
CA HIS A 481 8.85 20.57 20.40
C HIS A 481 7.47 20.73 21.07
N PRO A 482 6.33 20.54 20.36
CA PRO A 482 6.12 20.04 19.01
C PRO A 482 6.06 21.12 17.90
N GLY A 483 6.95 22.10 17.92
CA GLY A 483 7.12 23.08 16.85
C GLY A 483 5.81 23.77 16.43
N PRO A 484 5.36 23.60 15.19
CA PRO A 484 4.19 24.30 14.67
C PRO A 484 2.87 23.88 15.32
N PHE A 485 2.83 22.74 16.03
CA PHE A 485 1.61 22.23 16.68
C PHE A 485 1.46 22.67 18.14
N ARG A 486 2.42 23.44 18.69
CA ARG A 486 2.42 23.86 20.10
C ARG A 486 1.12 24.51 20.53
N LYS A 487 0.63 25.45 19.75
CA LYS A 487 -0.64 26.17 20.00
C LYS A 487 -1.86 25.24 19.89
N LEU A 488 -1.88 24.42 18.83
CA LEU A 488 -2.94 23.47 18.54
C LEU A 488 -3.08 22.43 19.65
N LEU A 489 -1.96 21.92 20.14
CA LEU A 489 -1.91 20.92 21.20
C LEU A 489 -1.97 21.52 22.61
N GLY A 490 -1.77 22.84 22.76
CA GLY A 490 -1.79 23.54 24.04
C GLY A 490 -0.72 23.05 25.03
N LEU A 491 0.46 22.67 24.51
CA LEU A 491 1.57 22.15 25.29
C LEU A 491 2.92 22.40 24.61
N HIS A 492 4.00 22.26 25.37
CA HIS A 492 5.33 22.02 24.81
C HIS A 492 6.03 20.87 25.53
N VAL A 493 6.98 20.25 24.85
CA VAL A 493 7.80 19.18 25.39
C VAL A 493 9.15 19.78 25.80
N GLU A 494 9.44 19.71 27.10
CA GLU A 494 10.68 20.22 27.70
C GLU A 494 11.87 19.33 27.34
N GLU A 495 11.66 18.03 27.44
CA GLU A 495 12.66 16.98 27.24
C GLU A 495 11.94 15.68 26.85
N PHE A 496 12.66 14.71 26.31
CA PHE A 496 12.13 13.37 26.06
C PHE A 496 13.08 12.29 26.61
N ASP A 497 12.52 11.16 27.04
CA ASP A 497 13.24 9.97 27.47
C ASP A 497 12.88 8.77 26.61
N ALA A 498 13.91 8.12 26.05
CA ALA A 498 13.77 6.90 25.26
C ALA A 498 14.18 5.68 26.10
N PHE A 499 13.22 5.06 26.78
CA PHE A 499 13.46 3.98 27.75
C PHE A 499 13.28 2.55 27.17
N GLY A 500 13.07 2.44 25.86
CA GLY A 500 13.04 1.15 25.16
C GLY A 500 11.82 0.29 25.51
N SER A 501 12.01 -1.03 25.62
CA SER A 501 10.92 -2.00 25.80
C SER A 501 10.43 -2.15 27.25
N GLN A 502 10.94 -1.38 28.19
CA GLN A 502 10.47 -1.41 29.56
C GLN A 502 9.04 -0.91 29.66
N LEU A 503 8.16 -1.70 30.29
CA LEU A 503 6.77 -1.30 30.51
C LEU A 503 6.70 -0.35 31.69
N ARG A 504 5.99 0.76 31.53
CA ARG A 504 5.65 1.72 32.60
C ARG A 504 4.14 1.84 32.71
N HIS A 505 3.66 2.22 33.92
CA HIS A 505 2.22 2.37 34.15
C HIS A 505 1.78 3.81 33.98
N LEU A 506 0.56 3.97 33.51
CA LEU A 506 -0.13 5.24 33.43
C LEU A 506 -1.27 5.28 34.42
N LYS A 507 -1.46 6.42 35.09
CA LYS A 507 -2.64 6.72 35.90
C LYS A 507 -3.66 7.44 35.02
N THR A 508 -4.80 6.79 34.80
CA THR A 508 -5.93 7.26 34.01
C THR A 508 -7.20 6.59 34.52
N PRO A 509 -8.41 7.09 34.22
CA PRO A 509 -9.66 6.38 34.50
C PRO A 509 -9.75 4.98 33.89
N LEU A 510 -9.10 4.73 32.76
CA LEU A 510 -9.01 3.42 32.13
C LEU A 510 -8.06 2.51 32.89
N ARG A 511 -8.54 1.30 33.27
CA ARG A 511 -7.76 0.35 34.07
C ARG A 511 -6.63 -0.30 33.27
N GLY A 512 -5.49 -0.54 33.97
CA GLY A 512 -4.38 -1.33 33.42
C GLY A 512 -3.58 -0.63 32.33
N ALA A 513 -3.66 0.69 32.24
CA ALA A 513 -2.94 1.47 31.23
C ALA A 513 -1.42 1.35 31.40
N ARG A 514 -0.73 0.93 30.35
CA ARG A 514 0.73 0.80 30.28
C ARG A 514 1.26 1.43 29.00
N CYS A 515 2.53 1.79 29.03
CA CYS A 515 3.25 2.35 27.90
C CYS A 515 4.69 1.82 27.83
N MET A 516 5.35 2.08 26.71
CA MET A 516 6.73 1.68 26.46
C MET A 516 7.43 2.68 25.53
N LEU A 517 8.68 2.46 25.25
CA LEU A 517 9.55 3.08 24.26
C LEU A 517 9.96 4.53 24.57
N TRP A 518 9.02 5.41 24.90
CA TRP A 518 9.20 6.86 24.86
C TRP A 518 8.36 7.57 25.93
N ALA A 519 8.88 8.63 26.49
CA ALA A 519 8.14 9.58 27.32
C ALA A 519 8.52 11.02 26.97
N ASP A 520 7.54 11.82 26.57
CA ASP A 520 7.69 13.27 26.48
C ASP A 520 7.43 13.91 27.84
N LEU A 521 8.34 14.77 28.28
CA LEU A 521 8.16 15.58 29.49
C LEU A 521 7.34 16.83 29.12
N ILE A 522 6.02 16.67 29.21
CA ILE A 522 5.05 17.66 28.77
C ILE A 522 4.89 18.77 29.80
N GLN A 523 4.96 20.03 29.32
CA GLN A 523 4.52 21.23 30.03
C GLN A 523 3.23 21.74 29.37
N LEU A 524 2.18 21.94 30.18
CA LEU A 524 0.87 22.36 29.69
C LEU A 524 0.84 23.86 29.41
N GLU A 525 0.22 24.24 28.29
CA GLU A 525 -0.04 25.64 27.87
C GLU A 525 -1.53 25.85 27.53
N GLY A 526 -2.39 25.19 28.28
CA GLY A 526 -3.84 25.24 28.10
C GLY A 526 -4.50 23.89 27.96
N ALA A 527 -3.76 22.85 27.57
CA ALA A 527 -4.29 21.48 27.48
C ALA A 527 -4.62 20.92 28.87
N GLU A 528 -5.60 20.03 28.92
CA GLU A 528 -5.91 19.24 30.11
C GLU A 528 -5.20 17.88 30.09
N THR A 529 -4.89 17.33 31.26
CA THR A 529 -4.25 16.03 31.41
C THR A 529 -5.31 14.92 31.51
N LEU A 530 -5.20 13.91 30.63
CA LEU A 530 -6.04 12.71 30.65
C LEU A 530 -5.34 11.49 31.31
N ALA A 531 -4.02 11.43 31.20
CA ALA A 531 -3.21 10.39 31.85
C ALA A 531 -1.86 10.95 32.30
N THR A 532 -1.31 10.39 33.39
CA THR A 532 0.01 10.74 33.92
C THR A 532 0.87 9.50 34.07
N PHE A 533 2.18 9.66 33.94
CA PHE A 533 3.14 8.62 34.33
C PHE A 533 3.09 8.37 35.85
N THR A 534 3.38 7.15 36.28
CA THR A 534 3.36 6.78 37.71
C THR A 534 4.74 6.48 38.28
N GLU A 535 5.75 6.32 37.46
CA GLU A 535 7.06 5.79 37.83
C GLU A 535 8.19 6.72 37.38
N ASP A 536 9.36 6.56 38.00
CA ASP A 536 10.61 7.25 37.69
C ASP A 536 10.49 8.79 37.90
N PHE A 537 11.41 9.56 37.33
CA PHE A 537 11.38 11.03 37.37
C PHE A 537 10.25 11.65 36.53
N HIS A 538 9.60 10.83 35.70
CA HIS A 538 8.37 11.21 34.94
C HIS A 538 7.13 11.19 35.85
N ALA A 539 7.16 10.61 37.02
CA ALA A 539 5.99 10.43 37.90
C ALA A 539 5.20 11.74 38.03
N HIS A 540 3.89 11.64 37.86
CA HIS A 540 2.93 12.77 37.89
C HIS A 540 2.98 13.74 36.68
N ARG A 541 3.92 13.57 35.74
CA ARG A 541 3.94 14.35 34.49
C ARG A 541 2.83 13.86 33.56
N PRO A 542 2.23 14.75 32.77
CA PRO A 542 1.26 14.37 31.74
C PRO A 542 1.85 13.41 30.71
N ALA A 543 1.10 12.37 30.38
CA ALA A 543 1.45 11.39 29.33
C ALA A 543 0.48 11.47 28.15
N ILE A 544 -0.79 11.80 28.44
CA ILE A 544 -1.84 12.01 27.44
C ILE A 544 -2.58 13.30 27.80
N THR A 545 -2.79 14.15 26.78
CA THR A 545 -3.46 15.44 26.97
C THR A 545 -4.55 15.65 25.92
N ARG A 546 -5.45 16.62 26.19
CA ARG A 546 -6.48 17.10 25.26
C ARG A 546 -6.53 18.61 25.31
N ASN A 547 -6.61 19.25 24.16
CA ASN A 547 -6.79 20.69 24.04
C ASN A 547 -8.04 21.02 23.22
N ALA A 548 -8.84 22.01 23.64
CA ALA A 548 -9.96 22.52 22.87
C ALA A 548 -9.51 23.70 22.03
N VAL A 549 -9.74 23.65 20.73
CA VAL A 549 -9.36 24.69 19.77
C VAL A 549 -10.54 24.96 18.84
N GLY A 550 -11.00 26.20 18.77
CA GLY A 550 -12.18 26.54 17.99
C GLY A 550 -13.38 25.70 18.41
N ARG A 551 -13.89 24.87 17.49
CA ARG A 551 -15.02 23.96 17.74
C ARG A 551 -14.59 22.49 17.92
N GLY A 552 -13.31 22.18 17.79
CA GLY A 552 -12.77 20.82 17.79
C GLY A 552 -11.85 20.53 18.97
N LEU A 553 -11.23 19.34 18.91
CA LEU A 553 -10.38 18.80 19.95
C LEU A 553 -9.05 18.30 19.35
N ALA A 554 -7.95 18.57 20.04
CA ALA A 554 -6.63 18.05 19.71
C ALA A 554 -6.09 17.21 20.87
N TYR A 555 -5.87 15.92 20.62
CA TYR A 555 -5.26 14.97 21.57
C TYR A 555 -3.79 14.82 21.29
N TYR A 556 -3.00 14.65 22.34
CA TYR A 556 -1.58 14.28 22.24
C TYR A 556 -1.24 13.11 23.13
N ILE A 557 -0.56 12.09 22.58
CA ILE A 557 -0.07 10.93 23.30
C ILE A 557 1.46 10.99 23.31
N GLY A 558 2.05 11.42 24.42
CA GLY A 558 3.50 11.61 24.60
C GLY A 558 4.28 10.34 24.89
N THR A 559 3.76 9.16 24.50
CA THR A 559 4.37 7.85 24.73
C THR A 559 3.81 6.83 23.75
N GLN A 560 4.33 5.58 23.75
CA GLN A 560 3.71 4.47 23.02
C GLN A 560 2.84 3.64 23.97
N PRO A 561 1.49 3.73 23.90
CA PRO A 561 0.59 2.92 24.69
C PRO A 561 0.68 1.43 24.36
N ASP A 562 0.38 0.56 25.30
CA ASP A 562 0.16 -0.85 24.99
C ASP A 562 -1.14 -1.04 24.16
N PRO A 563 -1.23 -2.12 23.35
CA PRO A 563 -2.35 -2.28 22.41
C PRO A 563 -3.73 -2.32 23.07
N SER A 564 -3.85 -2.87 24.28
CA SER A 564 -5.13 -3.01 24.97
C SER A 564 -5.64 -1.65 25.47
N PHE A 565 -4.75 -0.83 25.98
CA PHE A 565 -5.08 0.53 26.39
C PHE A 565 -5.37 1.42 25.19
N LEU A 566 -4.56 1.34 24.11
CA LEU A 566 -4.78 2.12 22.90
C LEU A 566 -6.18 1.86 22.33
N ARG A 567 -6.61 0.62 22.25
CA ARG A 567 -7.96 0.24 21.79
C ARG A 567 -9.06 0.87 22.64
N ALA A 568 -8.94 0.75 23.98
CA ALA A 568 -9.93 1.32 24.90
C ALA A 568 -9.99 2.86 24.77
N PHE A 569 -8.83 3.50 24.66
CA PHE A 569 -8.73 4.95 24.52
C PHE A 569 -9.33 5.43 23.19
N LEU A 570 -9.00 4.78 22.07
CA LEU A 570 -9.57 5.14 20.76
C LEU A 570 -11.08 4.89 20.69
N ALA A 571 -11.60 3.89 21.40
CA ALA A 571 -13.05 3.67 21.49
C ALA A 571 -13.76 4.85 22.18
N GLU A 572 -13.16 5.45 23.24
CA GLU A 572 -13.67 6.68 23.87
C GLU A 572 -13.58 7.86 22.90
N VAL A 573 -12.44 8.08 22.25
CA VAL A 573 -12.27 9.17 21.28
C VAL A 573 -13.28 9.06 20.13
N CYS A 574 -13.46 7.88 19.54
CA CYS A 574 -14.48 7.65 18.52
C CYS A 574 -15.89 7.92 19.02
N HIS A 575 -16.20 7.49 20.25
CA HIS A 575 -17.50 7.78 20.86
C HIS A 575 -17.74 9.28 20.97
N ASP A 576 -16.78 10.05 21.46
CA ASP A 576 -16.89 11.49 21.70
C ASP A 576 -17.04 12.29 20.41
N CYS A 577 -16.30 11.92 19.33
CA CYS A 577 -16.43 12.56 18.03
C CYS A 577 -17.56 12.00 17.14
N GLY A 578 -18.35 11.04 17.65
CA GLY A 578 -19.51 10.50 16.95
C GLY A 578 -19.18 9.56 15.79
N VAL A 579 -17.98 8.96 15.79
CA VAL A 579 -17.61 7.86 14.87
C VAL A 579 -18.25 6.57 15.37
N ARG A 580 -18.86 5.82 14.47
CA ARG A 580 -19.54 4.56 14.78
C ARG A 580 -19.19 3.49 13.73
N PRO A 581 -19.01 2.22 14.14
CA PRO A 581 -18.94 1.13 13.20
C PRO A 581 -20.29 0.95 12.47
N PRO A 582 -20.29 0.41 11.25
CA PRO A 582 -21.54 0.17 10.50
C PRO A 582 -22.47 -0.81 11.22
N MET A 583 -21.90 -1.79 11.92
CA MET A 583 -22.63 -2.80 12.68
C MET A 583 -21.71 -3.40 13.77
N ARG A 584 -22.28 -4.08 14.75
CA ARG A 584 -21.49 -4.85 15.73
C ARG A 584 -21.27 -6.27 15.23
N ALA A 585 -20.04 -6.69 15.18
CA ALA A 585 -19.64 -8.06 14.85
C ALA A 585 -19.14 -8.84 16.08
N PRO A 586 -19.27 -10.17 16.09
CA PRO A 586 -18.53 -11.02 17.03
C PRO A 586 -17.03 -10.99 16.73
N ALA A 587 -16.20 -11.25 17.73
CA ALA A 587 -14.73 -11.25 17.57
C ALA A 587 -14.29 -12.20 16.44
N GLY A 588 -13.45 -11.73 15.54
CA GLY A 588 -12.95 -12.45 14.38
C GLY A 588 -13.89 -12.48 13.17
N VAL A 589 -15.00 -11.75 13.24
CA VAL A 589 -15.79 -11.39 12.05
C VAL A 589 -15.52 -9.94 11.71
N GLU A 590 -15.19 -9.69 10.46
CA GLU A 590 -14.98 -8.36 9.90
C GLU A 590 -16.20 -7.91 9.12
N ILE A 591 -16.59 -6.65 9.29
CA ILE A 591 -17.69 -6.02 8.57
C ILE A 591 -17.22 -4.79 7.82
N THR A 592 -17.38 -4.78 6.50
CA THR A 592 -17.11 -3.61 5.68
C THR A 592 -18.32 -3.24 4.81
N THR A 593 -18.38 -1.97 4.38
CA THR A 593 -19.45 -1.48 3.51
C THR A 593 -18.89 -0.78 2.28
N ARG A 594 -19.57 -0.98 1.16
CA ARG A 594 -19.32 -0.24 -0.09
C ARG A 594 -20.66 0.25 -0.66
N SER A 595 -20.63 1.36 -1.39
CA SER A 595 -21.84 1.91 -2.01
C SER A 595 -21.58 2.49 -3.39
N ASN A 596 -22.58 2.38 -4.27
CA ASN A 596 -22.63 3.02 -5.58
C ASN A 596 -24.10 3.35 -5.94
N GLU A 597 -24.38 3.69 -7.19
CA GLU A 597 -25.73 3.97 -7.69
C GLU A 597 -26.71 2.79 -7.61
N HIS A 598 -26.20 1.54 -7.49
CA HIS A 598 -27.00 0.34 -7.40
C HIS A 598 -27.38 -0.04 -5.96
N GLY A 599 -26.84 0.66 -4.96
CA GLY A 599 -27.14 0.47 -3.54
C GLY A 599 -25.92 0.42 -2.64
N GLU A 600 -26.17 0.02 -1.40
CA GLU A 600 -25.15 -0.23 -0.38
C GLU A 600 -24.95 -1.73 -0.21
N PHE A 601 -23.68 -2.16 -0.08
CA PHE A 601 -23.28 -3.56 0.02
C PHE A 601 -22.52 -3.77 1.32
N LEU A 602 -22.98 -4.75 2.10
CA LEU A 602 -22.40 -5.16 3.37
C LEU A 602 -21.62 -6.47 3.17
N PHE A 603 -20.33 -6.46 3.47
CA PHE A 603 -19.48 -7.64 3.46
C PHE A 603 -19.34 -8.16 4.89
N LEU A 604 -19.66 -9.44 5.09
CA LEU A 604 -19.49 -10.17 6.35
C LEU A 604 -18.42 -11.24 6.15
N LEU A 605 -17.31 -11.15 6.87
CA LEU A 605 -16.13 -11.98 6.66
C LEU A 605 -15.77 -12.72 7.95
N ASN A 606 -15.94 -14.02 7.99
CA ASN A 606 -15.57 -14.83 9.15
C ASN A 606 -14.12 -15.33 9.02
N HIS A 607 -13.19 -14.70 9.73
CA HIS A 607 -11.79 -15.10 9.75
C HIS A 607 -11.49 -16.27 10.71
N THR A 608 -12.48 -16.72 11.47
CA THR A 608 -12.31 -17.78 12.46
C THR A 608 -12.46 -19.19 11.86
N ASN A 609 -12.08 -20.19 12.66
CA ASN A 609 -12.25 -21.60 12.35
C ASN A 609 -13.56 -22.19 12.90
N THR A 610 -14.47 -21.34 13.38
CA THR A 610 -15.74 -21.71 14.00
C THR A 610 -16.90 -21.01 13.32
N ILE A 611 -18.10 -21.56 13.46
CA ILE A 611 -19.33 -20.91 13.02
C ILE A 611 -19.52 -19.64 13.83
N GLN A 612 -19.86 -18.55 13.17
CA GLN A 612 -20.18 -17.26 13.77
C GLN A 612 -21.60 -16.83 13.40
N PHE A 613 -22.20 -15.98 14.23
CA PHE A 613 -23.52 -15.44 14.00
C PHE A 613 -23.49 -13.92 14.10
N VAL A 614 -23.98 -13.24 13.06
CA VAL A 614 -24.10 -11.78 13.01
C VAL A 614 -25.59 -11.42 13.09
N ASP A 615 -25.94 -10.53 14.01
CA ASP A 615 -27.30 -10.02 14.11
C ASP A 615 -27.51 -8.86 13.12
N LEU A 616 -28.24 -9.13 12.06
CA LEU A 616 -28.57 -8.17 11.01
C LEU A 616 -29.74 -7.25 11.39
N GLY A 617 -30.39 -7.49 12.51
CA GLY A 617 -31.65 -6.83 12.86
C GLY A 617 -32.84 -7.24 11.94
N PRO A 618 -33.95 -6.52 12.00
CA PRO A 618 -35.20 -6.93 11.35
C PRO A 618 -35.31 -6.54 9.86
N ARG A 619 -34.29 -5.90 9.28
CA ARG A 619 -34.33 -5.52 7.86
C ARG A 619 -33.97 -6.71 6.98
N LEU A 620 -34.80 -6.95 5.99
CA LEU A 620 -34.56 -7.96 4.96
C LEU A 620 -33.45 -7.49 4.02
N ARG A 621 -32.49 -8.36 3.66
CA ARG A 621 -31.38 -8.08 2.76
C ARG A 621 -31.23 -9.21 1.76
N LEU A 622 -30.85 -8.88 0.54
CA LEU A 622 -30.51 -9.88 -0.48
C LEU A 622 -29.05 -10.31 -0.33
N ASP A 623 -28.79 -11.59 -0.07
CA ASP A 623 -27.45 -12.16 -0.20
C ASP A 623 -27.13 -12.40 -1.68
N LEU A 624 -26.17 -11.63 -2.21
CA LEU A 624 -25.80 -11.66 -3.63
C LEU A 624 -25.13 -12.99 -4.04
N LEU A 625 -24.57 -13.74 -3.09
CA LEU A 625 -23.88 -15.01 -3.39
C LEU A 625 -24.86 -16.18 -3.47
N THR A 626 -25.84 -16.23 -2.58
CA THR A 626 -26.85 -17.30 -2.52
C THR A 626 -28.16 -16.94 -3.21
N GLU A 627 -28.41 -15.65 -3.47
CA GLU A 627 -29.66 -15.09 -4.01
C GLU A 627 -30.86 -15.28 -3.05
N GLU A 628 -30.58 -15.48 -1.78
CA GLU A 628 -31.58 -15.63 -0.72
C GLU A 628 -31.79 -14.32 0.04
N MET A 629 -33.02 -14.12 0.52
CA MET A 629 -33.34 -13.04 1.44
C MET A 629 -32.97 -13.45 2.86
N VAL A 630 -32.22 -12.60 3.58
CA VAL A 630 -31.77 -12.86 4.94
C VAL A 630 -32.16 -11.72 5.88
N GLU A 631 -32.55 -12.05 7.11
CA GLU A 631 -32.84 -11.11 8.22
C GLU A 631 -32.50 -11.75 9.57
N GLY A 632 -32.41 -10.96 10.63
CA GLY A 632 -32.13 -11.46 11.97
C GLY A 632 -30.74 -12.06 12.09
N GLN A 633 -30.61 -13.30 12.51
CA GLN A 633 -29.33 -13.99 12.72
C GLN A 633 -28.79 -14.57 11.42
N CYS A 634 -27.69 -14.01 10.93
CA CYS A 634 -26.95 -14.54 9.78
C CYS A 634 -25.83 -15.48 10.25
N GLN A 635 -25.89 -16.74 9.83
CA GLN A 635 -24.85 -17.72 10.11
C GLN A 635 -23.71 -17.64 9.08
N LEU A 636 -22.47 -17.58 9.55
CA LEU A 636 -21.25 -17.64 8.75
C LEU A 636 -20.49 -18.93 9.10
N ALA A 637 -20.24 -19.78 8.13
CA ALA A 637 -19.38 -20.96 8.30
C ALA A 637 -17.91 -20.54 8.58
N PRO A 638 -17.04 -21.46 9.02
CA PRO A 638 -15.61 -21.17 9.15
C PRO A 638 -15.00 -20.66 7.83
N ARG A 639 -14.26 -19.54 7.86
CA ARG A 639 -13.67 -18.89 6.68
C ARG A 639 -14.67 -18.55 5.58
N ASP A 640 -15.87 -18.15 5.98
CA ASP A 640 -16.96 -17.80 5.06
C ASP A 640 -17.00 -16.28 4.78
N ALA A 641 -17.60 -15.95 3.65
CA ALA A 641 -17.92 -14.59 3.25
C ALA A 641 -19.36 -14.51 2.77
N ARG A 642 -20.07 -13.44 3.16
CA ARG A 642 -21.38 -13.08 2.63
C ARG A 642 -21.33 -11.65 2.11
N VAL A 643 -22.08 -11.38 1.07
CA VAL A 643 -22.21 -10.02 0.50
C VAL A 643 -23.69 -9.69 0.39
N LEU A 644 -24.15 -8.81 1.27
CA LEU A 644 -25.57 -8.48 1.40
C LEU A 644 -25.84 -7.11 0.76
N LYS A 645 -26.85 -7.04 -0.09
CA LYS A 645 -27.33 -5.75 -0.61
C LYS A 645 -28.34 -5.17 0.38
N LEU A 646 -28.10 -3.94 0.79
CA LEU A 646 -29.03 -3.15 1.59
C LEU A 646 -30.01 -2.45 0.65
N GLU A 647 -31.32 -2.52 0.95
CA GLU A 647 -32.37 -1.82 0.21
C GLU A 647 -32.48 -0.34 0.65
#